data_5584e97315f96072c6e4b7c5fe383838
#
_entry.id   5584e97315f96072c6e4b7c5fe383838
#
_cell.length_a   1.000
_cell.length_b   1.000
_cell.length_c   1.000
_cell.angle_alpha   90.00
_cell.angle_beta   90.00
_cell.angle_gamma   90.00
#
_symmetry.space_group_name_H-M   'P 1'
#
loop_
_entity.id
_entity.type
_entity.pdbx_description
1 polymer ?
#
loop_
_entity_poly.entity_id
_entity_poly.type
_entity_poly.pdbx_seq_one_letter_code
_entity_poly.pdbx_strand_id
1 'polypeptide(L)'
;MSLKPACSLLSAAALAACSGAYAQTDRIDKGHSAHGAAFDTGPRQKPWLMEGIGVAPFPITTKNPEVQQWFNQGNALLHSFWFYEAERSFRWCLKLEPDNAMAYWGLARATEGDRAADFLREAVKRKDKVTERERLYIEAEEAVLLPDPVRDTGAKPDYRELRRAEMKKLETLCVKYPDDMEARALLAEATMGDSRYGAELIIREILAREPNHPGAHHYRIHNWDYHEPEQALASCRAYTDLVPGIGHAQHMPGHIYSIVGMWHEAALSMDAATRVEKQYMRTSLTFPFNNWNYAHNRTYLSYIQEQLGMAEAAIFGARQLIDAPLDPVDNKENEFSTHSRGIAAMERALIKFERWDDLLNPKSIPWRDVYEDKMNKAYSEARAWLGKADLEKAGKSVAAHAALKKDLDKNKDAEETYTIEALELRGRLAIARGDTIVGLGLLADAAGREYDMQKLYADPPFYPQSLYNSLGEAYLDAKSPVLAAQAFEKALELTRNDIFALSGLVRAYAALGEKARAEDDMARLLFVASNADAGLKIVERAKATGITATPRDSSPAPQRNYARVPLDHFGPPRWEPYEAPALDVRDAAGKSVSLQEYRGKNVLLVFYLGPECPHCMRQLHAIGKNKDELDRLNTVVLAVSSAAPEKNSEALKQFGDLPARLLSDPDHANARRFHSYDDFEDIELHSTILIDKKGRVYWARFGGDPFSDMAFLVKQVERMNELAGS
;
A
#
# COMPACT_ATOMS: atom_id res chain seq x y z
N MET A 1 -11.90 -35.02 -14.28
CA MET A 1 -12.13 -33.60 -14.33
C MET A 1 -10.86 -32.93 -13.86
N SER A 2 -10.17 -32.22 -14.76
CA SER A 2 -8.81 -31.75 -14.57
C SER A 2 -8.81 -30.45 -13.77
N LEU A 3 -8.23 -30.47 -12.59
CA LEU A 3 -7.82 -29.29 -11.84
C LEU A 3 -6.72 -28.58 -12.63
N LYS A 4 -7.02 -27.43 -13.20
CA LYS A 4 -6.01 -26.54 -13.78
C LYS A 4 -5.22 -25.90 -12.64
N PRO A 5 -3.89 -25.77 -12.74
CA PRO A 5 -3.09 -25.17 -11.68
C PRO A 5 -3.26 -23.64 -11.68
N ALA A 6 -3.95 -23.12 -10.68
CA ALA A 6 -4.09 -21.67 -10.41
C ALA A 6 -2.79 -21.04 -9.83
N CYS A 7 -1.77 -21.85 -9.52
CA CYS A 7 -0.55 -21.41 -8.82
C CYS A 7 0.43 -20.54 -9.63
N SER A 8 0.28 -20.42 -10.95
CA SER A 8 1.23 -19.63 -11.76
C SER A 8 0.78 -18.22 -12.11
N LEU A 9 -0.45 -17.85 -11.76
CA LEU A 9 -0.97 -16.49 -11.91
C LEU A 9 -0.65 -15.61 -10.70
N LEU A 10 -0.33 -16.20 -9.54
CA LEU A 10 -0.11 -15.49 -8.29
C LEU A 10 1.25 -14.76 -8.23
N SER A 11 2.32 -15.32 -8.80
CA SER A 11 3.60 -14.60 -8.87
C SER A 11 3.59 -13.46 -9.90
N ALA A 12 2.89 -13.64 -11.02
CA ALA A 12 2.66 -12.56 -11.99
C ALA A 12 1.63 -11.53 -11.45
N ALA A 13 0.63 -11.97 -10.67
CA ALA A 13 -0.34 -11.07 -10.04
C ALA A 13 0.26 -10.31 -8.85
N ALA A 14 1.21 -10.90 -8.11
CA ALA A 14 1.96 -10.18 -7.06
C ALA A 14 2.93 -9.16 -7.66
N LEU A 15 3.61 -9.50 -8.76
CA LEU A 15 4.44 -8.55 -9.52
C LEU A 15 3.57 -7.46 -10.18
N ALA A 16 2.42 -7.81 -10.76
CA ALA A 16 1.46 -6.87 -11.33
C ALA A 16 0.76 -6.01 -10.26
N ALA A 17 0.53 -6.55 -9.05
CA ALA A 17 0.03 -5.76 -7.93
C ALA A 17 1.09 -4.79 -7.38
N CYS A 18 2.39 -5.13 -7.47
CA CYS A 18 3.46 -4.21 -7.13
C CYS A 18 3.64 -3.11 -8.19
N SER A 19 3.44 -3.40 -9.46
CA SER A 19 3.57 -2.42 -10.55
C SER A 19 2.40 -1.43 -10.59
N GLY A 20 1.17 -1.86 -10.28
CA GLY A 20 0.02 -0.97 -10.10
C GLY A 20 0.06 -0.13 -8.82
N ALA A 21 0.97 -0.46 -7.89
CA ALA A 21 1.01 0.09 -6.54
C ALA A 21 1.53 1.54 -6.44
N TYR A 22 2.22 2.03 -7.44
CA TYR A 22 2.80 3.38 -7.47
C TYR A 22 2.21 4.28 -8.56
N ALA A 23 1.07 3.89 -9.14
CA ALA A 23 0.37 4.78 -10.05
C ALA A 23 -0.16 5.98 -9.26
N GLN A 24 0.67 7.01 -9.09
CA GLN A 24 0.14 8.36 -9.01
C GLN A 24 -0.65 8.56 -10.30
N THR A 25 -1.96 8.61 -10.19
CA THR A 25 -2.82 8.91 -11.32
C THR A 25 -2.72 10.40 -11.63
N ASP A 26 -1.59 10.83 -12.18
CA ASP A 26 -1.50 12.10 -12.85
C ASP A 26 -2.38 12.00 -14.11
N ARG A 27 -3.65 12.37 -13.94
CA ARG A 27 -4.59 12.45 -15.05
C ARG A 27 -4.26 13.66 -15.89
N ILE A 28 -3.40 13.44 -16.86
CA ILE A 28 -3.07 14.44 -17.87
C ILE A 28 -3.62 13.93 -19.20
N ASP A 29 -4.26 14.82 -19.93
CA ASP A 29 -4.88 14.49 -21.21
C ASP A 29 -3.84 14.07 -22.24
N LYS A 30 -4.27 13.24 -23.19
CA LYS A 30 -3.48 12.88 -24.36
C LYS A 30 -2.99 14.14 -25.08
N GLY A 31 -1.70 14.17 -25.40
CA GLY A 31 -1.07 15.29 -26.09
C GLY A 31 -0.50 16.36 -25.15
N HIS A 32 -0.37 16.07 -23.85
CA HIS A 32 0.30 16.96 -22.90
C HIS A 32 1.79 17.12 -23.23
N SER A 33 2.47 16.03 -23.57
CA SER A 33 3.91 16.03 -23.82
C SER A 33 4.27 16.32 -25.27
N ALA A 34 5.19 17.26 -25.49
CA ALA A 34 5.81 17.50 -26.77
C ALA A 34 6.73 16.35 -27.22
N HIS A 35 7.12 15.47 -26.30
CA HIS A 35 8.01 14.33 -26.55
C HIS A 35 7.27 13.05 -26.97
N GLY A 36 5.91 13.09 -27.01
CA GLY A 36 5.07 11.99 -27.47
C GLY A 36 4.22 11.36 -26.38
N ALA A 37 3.21 10.58 -26.80
CA ALA A 37 2.18 10.04 -25.95
C ALA A 37 2.69 9.18 -24.78
N ALA A 38 3.84 8.53 -24.93
CA ALA A 38 4.44 7.75 -23.83
C ALA A 38 4.88 8.62 -22.63
N PHE A 39 5.06 9.93 -22.86
CA PHE A 39 5.41 10.90 -21.82
C PHE A 39 4.21 11.68 -21.27
N ASP A 40 3.01 11.51 -21.82
CA ASP A 40 1.81 12.20 -21.34
C ASP A 40 1.48 11.92 -19.88
N THR A 41 1.81 10.74 -19.38
CA THR A 41 1.63 10.33 -17.99
C THR A 41 2.95 10.08 -17.28
N GLY A 42 2.95 10.00 -15.96
CA GLY A 42 4.14 9.73 -15.14
C GLY A 42 4.68 10.97 -14.42
N PRO A 43 5.90 10.90 -13.86
CA PRO A 43 6.48 11.98 -13.04
C PRO A 43 6.65 13.30 -13.80
N ARG A 44 6.36 14.42 -13.12
CA ARG A 44 6.44 15.77 -13.69
C ARG A 44 7.57 16.62 -13.13
N GLN A 45 7.99 16.34 -11.89
CA GLN A 45 9.00 17.12 -11.22
C GLN A 45 10.39 16.54 -11.44
N LYS A 46 11.40 17.41 -11.45
CA LYS A 46 12.82 17.03 -11.44
C LYS A 46 13.10 16.02 -10.34
N PRO A 47 13.91 14.96 -10.59
CA PRO A 47 14.35 14.04 -9.54
C PRO A 47 15.27 14.75 -8.53
N TRP A 48 15.34 14.18 -7.32
CA TRP A 48 16.34 14.52 -6.32
C TRP A 48 17.20 13.30 -6.02
N LEU A 49 18.41 13.50 -5.55
CA LEU A 49 19.27 12.39 -5.11
C LEU A 49 18.69 11.80 -3.83
N MET A 50 18.30 10.54 -3.90
CA MET A 50 17.68 9.82 -2.80
C MET A 50 18.73 9.08 -1.98
N GLU A 51 18.63 9.18 -0.67
CA GLU A 51 19.48 8.44 0.26
C GLU A 51 18.82 7.12 0.67
N GLY A 52 19.66 6.13 1.01
CA GLY A 52 19.16 4.87 1.55
C GLY A 52 18.41 3.97 0.55
N ILE A 53 18.65 4.14 -0.75
CA ILE A 53 18.02 3.34 -1.82
C ILE A 53 18.84 2.11 -2.25
N GLY A 54 19.96 1.84 -1.57
CA GLY A 54 20.91 0.82 -2.00
C GLY A 54 21.91 1.33 -3.05
N VAL A 55 22.86 0.49 -3.41
CA VAL A 55 23.89 0.78 -4.41
C VAL A 55 23.86 -0.30 -5.48
N ALA A 56 23.47 0.07 -6.70
CA ALA A 56 23.40 -0.82 -7.86
C ALA A 56 24.00 -0.11 -9.09
N PRO A 57 25.33 -0.06 -9.20
CA PRO A 57 26.00 0.66 -10.28
C PRO A 57 25.82 -0.08 -11.61
N PHE A 58 25.33 0.63 -12.60
CA PHE A 58 25.14 0.09 -13.94
C PHE A 58 25.83 1.01 -14.95
N PRO A 59 27.08 0.73 -15.32
CA PRO A 59 27.79 1.52 -16.33
C PRO A 59 27.08 1.52 -17.67
N ILE A 60 26.86 2.71 -18.23
CA ILE A 60 26.22 2.92 -19.55
C ILE A 60 27.08 3.77 -20.48
N THR A 61 26.79 3.70 -21.77
CA THR A 61 27.41 4.56 -22.77
C THR A 61 26.94 5.99 -22.61
N THR A 62 27.71 6.80 -21.91
CA THR A 62 27.53 8.25 -21.75
C THR A 62 28.85 8.92 -21.45
N LYS A 63 28.98 10.21 -21.82
CA LYS A 63 30.12 11.07 -21.42
C LYS A 63 29.72 12.03 -20.28
N ASN A 64 28.45 12.09 -19.94
CA ASN A 64 27.92 12.97 -18.93
C ASN A 64 27.85 12.22 -17.58
N PRO A 65 28.66 12.57 -16.57
CA PRO A 65 28.64 11.90 -15.27
C PRO A 65 27.32 12.09 -14.53
N GLU A 66 26.58 13.17 -14.79
CA GLU A 66 25.25 13.39 -14.19
C GLU A 66 24.25 12.37 -14.75
N VAL A 67 24.28 12.07 -16.05
CA VAL A 67 23.45 11.02 -16.66
C VAL A 67 23.75 9.66 -16.04
N GLN A 68 25.03 9.31 -15.85
CA GLN A 68 25.42 8.07 -15.19
C GLN A 68 24.90 8.00 -13.75
N GLN A 69 24.93 9.10 -13.01
CA GLN A 69 24.45 9.16 -11.64
C GLN A 69 22.93 8.92 -11.57
N TRP A 70 22.16 9.60 -12.41
CA TRP A 70 20.71 9.41 -12.47
C TRP A 70 20.32 8.00 -12.95
N PHE A 71 21.08 7.45 -13.88
CA PHE A 71 20.87 6.09 -14.34
C PHE A 71 21.08 5.08 -13.22
N ASN A 72 22.16 5.21 -12.44
CA ASN A 72 22.43 4.35 -11.29
C ASN A 72 21.31 4.45 -10.24
N GLN A 73 20.77 5.66 -9.98
CA GLN A 73 19.61 5.83 -9.11
C GLN A 73 18.40 5.11 -9.67
N GLY A 74 18.08 5.29 -10.96
CA GLY A 74 16.98 4.61 -11.63
C GLY A 74 17.11 3.09 -11.52
N ASN A 75 18.32 2.54 -11.73
CA ASN A 75 18.58 1.10 -11.62
C ASN A 75 18.36 0.58 -10.18
N ALA A 76 18.88 1.28 -9.17
CA ALA A 76 18.65 0.91 -7.77
C ALA A 76 17.17 0.91 -7.39
N LEU A 77 16.41 1.86 -7.93
CA LEU A 77 14.97 1.95 -7.73
C LEU A 77 14.20 0.85 -8.47
N LEU A 78 14.64 0.42 -9.67
CA LEU A 78 14.11 -0.76 -10.36
C LEU A 78 14.28 -2.03 -9.52
N HIS A 79 15.45 -2.24 -8.93
CA HIS A 79 15.69 -3.38 -8.05
C HIS A 79 14.80 -3.41 -6.80
N SER A 80 14.27 -2.26 -6.41
CA SER A 80 13.34 -2.13 -5.28
C SER A 80 11.88 -2.01 -5.72
N PHE A 81 11.58 -2.23 -6.99
CA PHE A 81 10.26 -2.10 -7.62
C PHE A 81 9.63 -0.71 -7.41
N TRP A 82 10.44 0.32 -7.22
CA TRP A 82 9.94 1.69 -7.13
C TRP A 82 9.95 2.37 -8.51
N PHE A 83 9.09 1.86 -9.37
CA PHE A 83 9.04 2.17 -10.80
C PHE A 83 8.79 3.66 -11.09
N TYR A 84 7.93 4.34 -10.33
CA TYR A 84 7.62 5.76 -10.53
C TYR A 84 8.86 6.65 -10.36
N GLU A 85 9.66 6.43 -9.32
CA GLU A 85 10.89 7.20 -9.10
C GLU A 85 12.04 6.75 -10.02
N ALA A 86 12.05 5.47 -10.43
CA ALA A 86 12.94 5.00 -11.48
C ALA A 86 12.64 5.71 -12.81
N GLU A 87 11.38 5.79 -13.21
CA GLU A 87 10.92 6.53 -14.39
C GLU A 87 11.35 8.00 -14.31
N ARG A 88 11.17 8.66 -13.16
CA ARG A 88 11.61 10.05 -12.94
C ARG A 88 13.10 10.21 -13.19
N SER A 89 13.91 9.29 -12.69
CA SER A 89 15.37 9.32 -12.87
C SER A 89 15.78 9.12 -14.34
N PHE A 90 15.15 8.16 -15.04
CA PHE A 90 15.45 7.91 -16.46
C PHE A 90 14.93 9.03 -17.39
N ARG A 91 13.79 9.64 -17.09
CA ARG A 91 13.33 10.84 -17.81
C ARG A 91 14.35 11.96 -17.71
N TRP A 92 14.95 12.14 -16.53
CA TRP A 92 15.97 13.17 -16.35
C TRP A 92 17.24 12.85 -17.13
N CYS A 93 17.63 11.57 -17.26
CA CYS A 93 18.69 11.18 -18.18
C CYS A 93 18.41 11.65 -19.61
N LEU A 94 17.16 11.49 -20.10
CA LEU A 94 16.77 11.96 -21.43
C LEU A 94 16.68 13.48 -21.54
N LYS A 95 16.32 14.20 -20.48
CA LYS A 95 16.37 15.68 -20.44
C LYS A 95 17.79 16.19 -20.65
N LEU A 96 18.80 15.46 -20.10
CA LEU A 96 20.22 15.81 -20.24
C LEU A 96 20.86 15.24 -21.52
N GLU A 97 20.45 14.07 -21.97
CA GLU A 97 20.98 13.36 -23.13
C GLU A 97 19.84 12.65 -23.90
N PRO A 98 19.12 13.37 -24.79
CA PRO A 98 17.90 12.89 -25.46
C PRO A 98 18.05 11.60 -26.29
N ASP A 99 19.28 11.31 -26.74
CA ASP A 99 19.60 10.13 -27.59
C ASP A 99 20.13 8.93 -26.78
N ASN A 100 20.06 8.94 -25.45
CA ASN A 100 20.57 7.87 -24.62
C ASN A 100 19.70 6.60 -24.72
N ALA A 101 20.21 5.54 -25.37
CA ALA A 101 19.50 4.28 -25.57
C ALA A 101 19.15 3.57 -24.27
N MET A 102 20.08 3.59 -23.29
CA MET A 102 19.86 2.89 -22.03
C MET A 102 18.85 3.61 -21.13
N ALA A 103 18.73 4.93 -21.22
CA ALA A 103 17.66 5.65 -20.53
C ALA A 103 16.27 5.27 -21.08
N TYR A 104 16.12 5.07 -22.38
CA TYR A 104 14.89 4.52 -22.95
C TYR A 104 14.63 3.07 -22.54
N TRP A 105 15.67 2.24 -22.43
CA TRP A 105 15.55 0.90 -21.89
C TRP A 105 15.10 0.94 -20.42
N GLY A 106 15.68 1.83 -19.62
CA GLY A 106 15.28 2.02 -18.21
C GLY A 106 13.81 2.47 -18.09
N LEU A 107 13.33 3.36 -18.98
CA LEU A 107 11.93 3.76 -19.05
C LEU A 107 11.01 2.60 -19.43
N ALA A 108 11.43 1.73 -20.37
CA ALA A 108 10.65 0.54 -20.73
C ALA A 108 10.50 -0.39 -19.52
N ARG A 109 11.56 -0.56 -18.71
CA ARG A 109 11.52 -1.37 -17.49
C ARG A 109 10.74 -0.72 -16.34
N ALA A 110 10.64 0.60 -16.33
CA ALA A 110 9.93 1.35 -15.29
C ALA A 110 8.46 1.62 -15.60
N THR A 111 7.96 1.19 -16.77
CA THR A 111 6.58 1.44 -17.23
C THR A 111 5.93 0.16 -17.74
N GLU A 112 4.66 0.23 -18.10
CA GLU A 112 3.88 -0.93 -18.53
C GLU A 112 3.13 -0.69 -19.83
N GLY A 113 2.67 -1.81 -20.43
CA GLY A 113 1.79 -1.79 -21.59
C GLY A 113 2.37 -1.06 -22.81
N ASP A 114 1.54 -0.27 -23.45
CA ASP A 114 1.93 0.46 -24.68
C ASP A 114 3.07 1.47 -24.43
N ARG A 115 3.13 2.07 -23.23
CA ARG A 115 4.21 3.00 -22.87
C ARG A 115 5.56 2.30 -22.83
N ALA A 116 5.63 1.13 -22.18
CA ALA A 116 6.86 0.34 -22.13
C ALA A 116 7.31 -0.05 -23.52
N ALA A 117 6.39 -0.51 -24.37
CA ALA A 117 6.67 -0.87 -25.76
C ALA A 117 7.16 0.34 -26.57
N ASP A 118 6.58 1.53 -26.40
CA ASP A 118 6.98 2.75 -27.09
C ASP A 118 8.40 3.18 -26.68
N PHE A 119 8.71 3.19 -25.38
CA PHE A 119 10.06 3.49 -24.89
C PHE A 119 11.08 2.46 -25.41
N LEU A 120 10.71 1.18 -25.42
CA LEU A 120 11.62 0.16 -25.93
C LEU A 120 11.89 0.30 -27.42
N ARG A 121 10.90 0.68 -28.24
CA ARG A 121 11.12 0.99 -29.66
C ARG A 121 12.16 2.09 -29.85
N GLU A 122 12.16 3.10 -28.98
CA GLU A 122 13.16 4.16 -29.00
C GLU A 122 14.55 3.66 -28.58
N ALA A 123 14.66 2.75 -27.61
CA ALA A 123 15.92 2.07 -27.26
C ALA A 123 16.45 1.23 -28.45
N VAL A 124 15.59 0.43 -29.08
CA VAL A 124 15.93 -0.43 -30.23
C VAL A 124 16.44 0.38 -31.41
N LYS A 125 15.85 1.55 -31.73
CA LYS A 125 16.36 2.45 -32.79
C LYS A 125 17.80 2.93 -32.55
N ARG A 126 18.26 2.88 -31.31
CA ARG A 126 19.56 3.40 -30.86
C ARG A 126 20.54 2.31 -30.43
N LYS A 127 20.15 1.03 -30.45
CA LYS A 127 20.95 -0.09 -29.90
C LYS A 127 22.31 -0.29 -30.58
N ASP A 128 22.50 0.19 -31.82
CA ASP A 128 23.78 0.13 -32.51
C ASP A 128 24.77 1.23 -32.10
N LYS A 129 24.32 2.21 -31.29
CA LYS A 129 25.17 3.30 -30.78
C LYS A 129 25.80 3.01 -29.43
N VAL A 130 25.45 1.88 -28.80
CA VAL A 130 25.93 1.48 -27.46
C VAL A 130 26.85 0.27 -27.52
N THR A 131 27.43 -0.12 -26.39
CA THR A 131 28.25 -1.32 -26.30
C THR A 131 27.47 -2.59 -26.61
N GLU A 132 28.16 -3.65 -26.99
CA GLU A 132 27.52 -4.96 -27.20
C GLU A 132 26.83 -5.49 -25.93
N ARG A 133 27.40 -5.21 -24.75
CA ARG A 133 26.78 -5.53 -23.47
C ARG A 133 25.41 -4.84 -23.35
N GLU A 134 25.33 -3.54 -23.54
CA GLU A 134 24.09 -2.76 -23.46
C GLU A 134 23.06 -3.19 -24.52
N ARG A 135 23.54 -3.50 -25.72
CA ARG A 135 22.66 -4.02 -26.79
C ARG A 135 21.98 -5.32 -26.38
N LEU A 136 22.69 -6.23 -25.70
CA LEU A 136 22.10 -7.50 -25.23
C LEU A 136 21.03 -7.29 -24.17
N TYR A 137 21.15 -6.27 -23.30
CA TYR A 137 20.05 -5.89 -22.37
C TYR A 137 18.81 -5.39 -23.14
N ILE A 138 19.01 -4.54 -24.13
CA ILE A 138 17.91 -4.06 -24.99
C ILE A 138 17.24 -5.21 -25.72
N GLU A 139 18.02 -6.14 -26.29
CA GLU A 139 17.50 -7.31 -27.02
C GLU A 139 16.78 -8.33 -26.09
N ALA A 140 17.16 -8.41 -24.82
CA ALA A 140 16.45 -9.24 -23.84
C ALA A 140 15.03 -8.68 -23.57
N GLU A 141 14.93 -7.38 -23.36
CA GLU A 141 13.64 -6.71 -23.16
C GLU A 141 12.79 -6.71 -24.45
N GLU A 142 13.43 -6.58 -25.63
CA GLU A 142 12.77 -6.67 -26.94
C GLU A 142 12.05 -8.00 -27.13
N ALA A 143 12.60 -9.11 -26.60
CA ALA A 143 12.01 -10.42 -26.71
C ALA A 143 10.67 -10.56 -25.95
N VAL A 144 10.43 -9.74 -24.94
CA VAL A 144 9.20 -9.75 -24.14
C VAL A 144 8.20 -8.71 -24.64
N LEU A 145 8.63 -7.47 -24.80
CA LEU A 145 7.73 -6.33 -25.06
C LEU A 145 7.43 -6.13 -26.55
N LEU A 146 8.33 -6.54 -27.45
CA LEU A 146 8.19 -6.38 -28.90
C LEU A 146 8.37 -7.73 -29.62
N PRO A 147 7.52 -8.75 -29.32
CA PRO A 147 7.66 -10.05 -29.96
C PRO A 147 7.52 -9.96 -31.48
N ASP A 148 8.28 -10.81 -32.21
CA ASP A 148 8.30 -10.83 -33.67
C ASP A 148 6.88 -11.08 -34.23
N PRO A 149 6.35 -10.21 -35.12
CA PRO A 149 5.02 -10.34 -35.69
C PRO A 149 4.84 -11.62 -36.56
N VAL A 150 5.91 -12.29 -36.97
CA VAL A 150 5.84 -13.58 -37.68
C VAL A 150 5.25 -14.70 -36.81
N ARG A 151 5.22 -14.51 -35.49
CA ARG A 151 4.55 -15.41 -34.53
C ARG A 151 3.09 -15.06 -34.26
N ASP A 152 2.58 -13.98 -34.85
CA ASP A 152 1.21 -13.55 -34.64
C ASP A 152 0.23 -14.47 -35.39
N THR A 153 -0.11 -15.59 -34.76
CA THR A 153 -1.17 -16.50 -35.17
C THR A 153 -2.57 -15.99 -34.85
N GLY A 154 -2.70 -14.71 -34.45
CA GLY A 154 -3.95 -14.12 -33.95
C GLY A 154 -4.31 -14.54 -32.51
N ALA A 155 -3.52 -15.41 -31.89
CA ALA A 155 -3.63 -15.75 -30.48
C ALA A 155 -2.76 -14.79 -29.64
N LYS A 156 -3.25 -14.37 -28.47
CA LYS A 156 -2.38 -13.62 -27.52
C LYS A 156 -1.15 -14.47 -27.22
N PRO A 157 0.07 -13.90 -27.30
CA PRO A 157 1.29 -14.65 -26.99
C PRO A 157 1.20 -15.21 -25.55
N ASP A 158 1.67 -16.44 -25.36
CA ASP A 158 1.80 -17.00 -24.02
C ASP A 158 2.92 -16.25 -23.30
N TYR A 159 2.54 -15.53 -22.26
CA TYR A 159 3.47 -14.73 -21.43
C TYR A 159 4.67 -15.56 -20.96
N ARG A 160 4.48 -16.86 -20.67
CA ARG A 160 5.57 -17.76 -20.27
C ARG A 160 6.59 -17.99 -21.40
N GLU A 161 6.12 -18.09 -22.65
CA GLU A 161 7.02 -18.23 -23.80
C GLU A 161 7.85 -16.97 -24.02
N LEU A 162 7.24 -15.79 -23.84
CA LEU A 162 7.94 -14.50 -23.93
C LEU A 162 9.02 -14.38 -22.82
N ARG A 163 8.67 -14.70 -21.57
CA ARG A 163 9.64 -14.71 -20.45
C ARG A 163 10.78 -15.70 -20.68
N ARG A 164 10.53 -16.87 -21.26
CA ARG A 164 11.60 -17.82 -21.64
C ARG A 164 12.49 -17.30 -22.75
N ALA A 165 11.95 -16.54 -23.69
CA ALA A 165 12.75 -15.90 -24.73
C ALA A 165 13.68 -14.83 -24.14
N GLU A 166 13.18 -14.03 -23.19
CA GLU A 166 13.99 -13.09 -22.40
C GLU A 166 15.10 -13.81 -21.63
N MET A 167 14.72 -14.84 -20.83
CA MET A 167 15.68 -15.63 -20.06
C MET A 167 16.82 -16.14 -20.94
N LYS A 168 16.53 -16.68 -22.12
CA LYS A 168 17.54 -17.15 -23.05
C LYS A 168 18.50 -16.06 -23.52
N LYS A 169 18.01 -14.83 -23.69
CA LYS A 169 18.86 -13.67 -24.02
C LYS A 169 19.71 -13.25 -22.84
N LEU A 170 19.13 -13.22 -21.62
CA LEU A 170 19.86 -12.92 -20.39
C LEU A 170 20.91 -13.99 -20.07
N GLU A 171 20.64 -15.29 -20.31
CA GLU A 171 21.63 -16.36 -20.22
C GLU A 171 22.81 -16.13 -21.16
N THR A 172 22.53 -15.74 -22.41
CA THR A 172 23.58 -15.40 -23.39
C THR A 172 24.44 -14.24 -22.90
N LEU A 173 23.82 -13.22 -22.33
CA LEU A 173 24.51 -12.08 -21.72
C LEU A 173 25.38 -12.53 -20.54
N CYS A 174 24.85 -13.32 -19.61
CA CYS A 174 25.59 -13.84 -18.46
C CYS A 174 26.77 -14.73 -18.84
N VAL A 175 26.66 -15.53 -19.91
CA VAL A 175 27.76 -16.35 -20.42
C VAL A 175 28.86 -15.47 -21.03
N LYS A 176 28.49 -14.44 -21.77
CA LYS A 176 29.41 -13.53 -22.45
C LYS A 176 30.10 -12.57 -21.52
N TYR A 177 29.39 -12.13 -20.47
CA TYR A 177 29.86 -11.21 -19.44
C TYR A 177 29.70 -11.85 -18.05
N PRO A 178 30.58 -12.80 -17.67
CA PRO A 178 30.41 -13.62 -16.47
C PRO A 178 30.52 -12.84 -15.16
N ASP A 179 31.06 -11.62 -15.18
CA ASP A 179 31.19 -10.75 -14.00
C ASP A 179 30.06 -9.70 -13.92
N ASP A 180 29.08 -9.74 -14.83
CA ASP A 180 27.92 -8.84 -14.81
C ASP A 180 26.85 -9.35 -13.85
N MET A 181 26.87 -8.88 -12.59
CA MET A 181 25.90 -9.29 -11.58
C MET A 181 24.51 -8.69 -11.83
N GLU A 182 24.42 -7.54 -12.49
CA GLU A 182 23.15 -6.95 -12.92
C GLU A 182 22.41 -7.85 -13.92
N ALA A 183 23.12 -8.42 -14.90
CA ALA A 183 22.54 -9.37 -15.83
C ALA A 183 22.01 -10.64 -15.12
N ARG A 184 22.77 -11.13 -14.13
CA ARG A 184 22.32 -12.25 -13.31
C ARG A 184 21.12 -11.89 -12.44
N ALA A 185 21.05 -10.67 -11.91
CA ALA A 185 19.93 -10.22 -11.12
C ALA A 185 18.63 -10.19 -11.96
N LEU A 186 18.70 -9.68 -13.19
CA LEU A 186 17.55 -9.72 -14.11
C LEU A 186 17.20 -11.16 -14.53
N LEU A 187 18.19 -12.02 -14.74
CA LEU A 187 17.93 -13.44 -15.01
C LEU A 187 17.27 -14.12 -13.81
N ALA A 188 17.67 -13.83 -12.59
CA ALA A 188 17.03 -14.36 -11.39
C ALA A 188 15.57 -13.90 -11.31
N GLU A 189 15.29 -12.60 -11.50
CA GLU A 189 13.94 -12.03 -11.54
C GLU A 189 13.07 -12.75 -12.60
N ALA A 190 13.58 -12.89 -13.83
CA ALA A 190 12.86 -13.55 -14.91
C ALA A 190 12.59 -15.04 -14.62
N THR A 191 13.47 -15.70 -13.84
CA THR A 191 13.40 -17.14 -13.53
C THR A 191 12.43 -17.46 -12.39
N MET A 192 12.14 -16.54 -11.47
CA MET A 192 11.31 -16.79 -10.27
C MET A 192 9.93 -17.43 -10.62
N GLY A 193 9.30 -16.98 -11.69
CA GLY A 193 7.98 -17.48 -12.13
C GLY A 193 8.02 -18.87 -12.78
N ASP A 194 9.16 -19.30 -13.30
CA ASP A 194 9.33 -20.59 -14.00
C ASP A 194 9.99 -21.65 -13.09
N SER A 195 11.02 -21.26 -12.34
CA SER A 195 11.76 -22.15 -11.42
C SER A 195 12.28 -21.41 -10.19
N ARG A 196 11.60 -21.57 -9.07
CA ARG A 196 11.99 -20.97 -7.78
C ARG A 196 13.38 -21.40 -7.32
N TYR A 197 13.70 -22.69 -7.43
CA TYR A 197 15.03 -23.22 -7.10
C TYR A 197 16.09 -22.76 -8.09
N GLY A 198 15.74 -22.59 -9.38
CA GLY A 198 16.64 -22.00 -10.38
C GLY A 198 17.00 -20.57 -10.04
N ALA A 199 16.02 -19.75 -9.70
CA ALA A 199 16.22 -18.38 -9.25
C ALA A 199 17.10 -18.32 -7.99
N GLU A 200 16.85 -19.19 -7.00
CA GLU A 200 17.67 -19.26 -5.77
C GLU A 200 19.13 -19.56 -6.05
N LEU A 201 19.44 -20.46 -6.99
CA LEU A 201 20.82 -20.76 -7.35
C LEU A 201 21.54 -19.56 -7.94
N ILE A 202 20.88 -18.82 -8.83
CA ILE A 202 21.42 -17.58 -9.42
C ILE A 202 21.61 -16.53 -8.34
N ILE A 203 20.63 -16.32 -7.45
CA ILE A 203 20.70 -15.36 -6.34
C ILE A 203 21.87 -15.69 -5.41
N ARG A 204 22.08 -16.96 -5.06
CA ARG A 204 23.23 -17.38 -4.23
C ARG A 204 24.55 -17.09 -4.90
N GLU A 205 24.65 -17.24 -6.22
CA GLU A 205 25.86 -16.89 -6.97
C GLU A 205 26.15 -15.39 -6.89
N ILE A 206 25.10 -14.55 -7.06
CA ILE A 206 25.23 -13.09 -6.91
C ILE A 206 25.72 -12.74 -5.51
N LEU A 207 25.01 -13.23 -4.47
CA LEU A 207 25.33 -12.91 -3.08
C LEU A 207 26.68 -13.45 -2.60
N ALA A 208 27.23 -14.48 -3.24
CA ALA A 208 28.58 -14.97 -2.98
C ALA A 208 29.66 -14.02 -3.50
N ARG A 209 29.39 -13.27 -4.55
CA ARG A 209 30.31 -12.30 -5.17
C ARG A 209 30.05 -10.88 -4.66
N GLU A 210 28.80 -10.49 -4.56
CA GLU A 210 28.31 -9.18 -4.13
C GLU A 210 27.32 -9.35 -2.98
N PRO A 211 27.80 -9.54 -1.73
CA PRO A 211 26.93 -9.80 -0.57
C PRO A 211 25.94 -8.67 -0.26
N ASN A 212 26.17 -7.48 -0.78
CA ASN A 212 25.33 -6.29 -0.57
C ASN A 212 24.51 -5.91 -1.80
N HIS A 213 24.29 -6.83 -2.76
CA HIS A 213 23.50 -6.55 -3.93
C HIS A 213 22.00 -6.43 -3.57
N PRO A 214 21.39 -5.22 -3.65
CA PRO A 214 20.03 -4.98 -3.14
C PRO A 214 18.98 -5.81 -3.87
N GLY A 215 19.05 -5.89 -5.21
CA GLY A 215 18.12 -6.67 -6.02
C GLY A 215 18.16 -8.17 -5.69
N ALA A 216 19.34 -8.74 -5.45
CA ALA A 216 19.44 -10.17 -5.12
C ALA A 216 18.76 -10.50 -3.79
N HIS A 217 18.90 -9.65 -2.76
CA HIS A 217 18.17 -9.83 -1.50
C HIS A 217 16.68 -9.65 -1.67
N HIS A 218 16.26 -8.63 -2.41
CA HIS A 218 14.85 -8.35 -2.68
C HIS A 218 14.17 -9.52 -3.43
N TYR A 219 14.78 -9.96 -4.52
CA TYR A 219 14.25 -11.08 -5.33
C TYR A 219 14.21 -12.38 -4.54
N ARG A 220 15.17 -12.61 -3.64
CA ARG A 220 15.14 -13.77 -2.75
C ARG A 220 13.94 -13.77 -1.82
N ILE A 221 13.57 -12.60 -1.28
CA ILE A 221 12.39 -12.45 -0.43
C ILE A 221 11.13 -12.83 -1.24
N HIS A 222 10.93 -12.23 -2.41
CA HIS A 222 9.80 -12.55 -3.28
C HIS A 222 9.78 -14.00 -3.76
N ASN A 223 10.96 -14.59 -4.00
CA ASN A 223 11.06 -15.98 -4.46
C ASN A 223 10.53 -16.99 -3.43
N TRP A 224 10.67 -16.69 -2.15
CA TRP A 224 10.30 -17.58 -1.06
C TRP A 224 9.03 -17.17 -0.30
N ASP A 225 8.49 -16.00 -0.58
CA ASP A 225 7.23 -15.57 -0.02
C ASP A 225 6.11 -16.58 -0.30
N TYR A 226 5.27 -16.88 0.70
CA TYR A 226 4.18 -17.89 0.66
C TYR A 226 4.59 -19.36 0.40
N HIS A 227 5.88 -19.69 0.31
CA HIS A 227 6.31 -21.05 0.03
C HIS A 227 7.17 -21.65 1.14
N GLU A 228 8.43 -21.26 1.20
CA GLU A 228 9.38 -21.62 2.25
C GLU A 228 10.00 -20.35 2.84
N PRO A 229 9.21 -19.50 3.54
CA PRO A 229 9.59 -18.16 3.94
C PRO A 229 10.85 -18.11 4.82
N GLU A 230 11.16 -19.20 5.54
CA GLU A 230 12.39 -19.33 6.32
C GLU A 230 13.67 -19.18 5.48
N GLN A 231 13.62 -19.55 4.19
CA GLN A 231 14.76 -19.40 3.27
C GLN A 231 15.13 -17.94 3.01
N ALA A 232 14.17 -17.02 3.17
CA ALA A 232 14.36 -15.58 2.94
C ALA A 232 14.89 -14.82 4.17
N LEU A 233 14.85 -15.40 5.37
CA LEU A 233 15.12 -14.67 6.64
C LEU A 233 16.48 -13.92 6.64
N ALA A 234 17.53 -14.50 6.09
CA ALA A 234 18.83 -13.83 5.99
C ALA A 234 18.78 -12.59 5.09
N SER A 235 18.04 -12.68 3.96
CA SER A 235 17.86 -11.56 3.03
C SER A 235 16.95 -10.49 3.59
N CYS A 236 15.93 -10.84 4.39
CA CYS A 236 15.06 -9.88 5.06
C CYS A 236 15.85 -8.86 5.89
N ARG A 237 16.82 -9.34 6.66
CA ARG A 237 17.65 -8.48 7.51
C ARG A 237 18.66 -7.66 6.70
N ALA A 238 19.35 -8.30 5.76
CA ALA A 238 20.30 -7.61 4.91
C ALA A 238 19.65 -6.50 4.08
N TYR A 239 18.49 -6.77 3.51
CA TYR A 239 17.79 -5.84 2.63
C TYR A 239 17.33 -4.57 3.35
N THR A 240 16.78 -4.69 4.55
CA THR A 240 16.37 -3.52 5.36
C THR A 240 17.54 -2.60 5.71
N ASP A 241 18.72 -3.17 5.97
CA ASP A 241 19.92 -2.39 6.29
C ASP A 241 20.53 -1.74 5.04
N LEU A 242 20.47 -2.43 3.89
CA LEU A 242 21.02 -1.92 2.63
C LEU A 242 20.13 -0.83 2.00
N VAL A 243 18.82 -0.92 2.21
CA VAL A 243 17.83 -0.07 1.54
C VAL A 243 16.85 0.54 2.55
N PRO A 244 17.36 1.31 3.53
CA PRO A 244 16.52 1.87 4.59
C PRO A 244 15.54 2.97 4.10
N GLY A 245 15.80 3.59 2.96
CA GLY A 245 15.04 4.74 2.44
C GLY A 245 13.83 4.37 1.57
N ILE A 246 13.55 3.08 1.36
CA ILE A 246 12.43 2.62 0.52
C ILE A 246 11.41 1.86 1.36
N GLY A 247 10.15 2.32 1.37
CA GLY A 247 9.09 1.70 2.14
C GLY A 247 8.84 0.24 1.77
N HIS A 248 8.85 -0.10 0.48
CA HIS A 248 8.76 -1.47 0.00
C HIS A 248 9.86 -2.38 0.55
N ALA A 249 11.10 -1.90 0.58
CA ALA A 249 12.22 -2.65 1.15
C ALA A 249 12.07 -2.92 2.64
N GLN A 250 11.43 -2.00 3.36
CA GLN A 250 11.17 -2.15 4.79
C GLN A 250 9.99 -3.08 5.07
N HIS A 251 8.95 -3.12 4.21
CA HIS A 251 7.77 -3.93 4.46
C HIS A 251 7.91 -5.40 4.03
N MET A 252 8.62 -5.70 2.95
CA MET A 252 8.72 -7.08 2.44
C MET A 252 9.20 -8.09 3.49
N PRO A 253 10.18 -7.78 4.34
CA PRO A 253 10.50 -8.63 5.48
C PRO A 253 9.34 -8.83 6.46
N GLY A 254 8.46 -7.85 6.61
CA GLY A 254 7.28 -7.94 7.46
C GLY A 254 6.31 -9.06 7.03
N HIS A 255 6.17 -9.32 5.73
CA HIS A 255 5.42 -10.46 5.21
C HIS A 255 6.06 -11.78 5.66
N ILE A 256 7.36 -11.94 5.41
CA ILE A 256 8.10 -13.14 5.81
C ILE A 256 8.00 -13.36 7.33
N TYR A 257 8.27 -12.33 8.12
CA TYR A 257 8.24 -12.44 9.59
C TYR A 257 6.85 -12.81 10.12
N SER A 258 5.76 -12.26 9.56
CA SER A 258 4.40 -12.60 9.99
C SER A 258 4.04 -14.05 9.65
N ILE A 259 4.40 -14.54 8.46
CA ILE A 259 4.13 -15.93 8.05
C ILE A 259 4.88 -16.92 8.95
N VAL A 260 6.12 -16.62 9.36
CA VAL A 260 6.88 -17.49 10.26
C VAL A 260 6.58 -17.26 11.75
N GLY A 261 5.66 -16.35 12.10
CA GLY A 261 5.23 -16.09 13.46
C GLY A 261 6.18 -15.21 14.28
N MET A 262 7.07 -14.44 13.63
CA MET A 262 7.99 -13.46 14.22
C MET A 262 7.30 -12.09 14.33
N TRP A 263 6.25 -12.01 15.15
CA TRP A 263 5.34 -10.85 15.18
C TRP A 263 6.00 -9.55 15.61
N HIS A 264 7.00 -9.60 16.50
CA HIS A 264 7.73 -8.39 16.92
C HIS A 264 8.56 -7.79 15.79
N GLU A 265 9.29 -8.61 15.04
CA GLU A 265 10.06 -8.19 13.88
C GLU A 265 9.15 -7.71 12.75
N ALA A 266 8.02 -8.39 12.54
CA ALA A 266 7.02 -7.98 11.57
C ALA A 266 6.47 -6.58 11.89
N ALA A 267 6.14 -6.30 13.16
CA ALA A 267 5.68 -4.98 13.60
C ALA A 267 6.73 -3.89 13.35
N LEU A 268 7.99 -4.16 13.68
CA LEU A 268 9.08 -3.23 13.43
C LEU A 268 9.26 -2.94 11.93
N SER A 269 9.13 -3.95 11.08
CA SER A 269 9.24 -3.80 9.62
C SER A 269 8.11 -2.93 9.06
N MET A 270 6.87 -3.23 9.40
CA MET A 270 5.72 -2.47 8.90
C MET A 270 5.65 -1.05 9.47
N ASP A 271 6.10 -0.82 10.71
CA ASP A 271 6.20 0.52 11.28
C ASP A 271 7.28 1.34 10.55
N ALA A 272 8.48 0.77 10.34
CA ALA A 272 9.53 1.43 9.57
C ALA A 272 9.06 1.78 8.15
N ALA A 273 8.45 0.82 7.45
CA ALA A 273 7.88 1.03 6.12
C ALA A 273 6.85 2.18 6.10
N THR A 274 5.93 2.19 7.06
CA THR A 274 4.91 3.25 7.20
C THR A 274 5.56 4.63 7.37
N ARG A 275 6.62 4.74 8.16
CA ARG A 275 7.33 6.01 8.41
C ARG A 275 8.11 6.48 7.19
N VAL A 276 8.77 5.55 6.48
CA VAL A 276 9.49 5.86 5.22
C VAL A 276 8.53 6.41 4.17
N GLU A 277 7.39 5.75 3.98
CA GLU A 277 6.35 6.23 3.04
C GLU A 277 5.85 7.64 3.41
N LYS A 278 5.67 7.93 4.68
CA LYS A 278 5.27 9.28 5.13
C LYS A 278 6.33 10.34 4.84
N GLN A 279 7.60 10.01 5.01
CA GLN A 279 8.69 10.91 4.66
C GLN A 279 8.70 11.18 3.15
N TYR A 280 8.53 10.14 2.33
CA TYR A 280 8.40 10.27 0.88
C TYR A 280 7.19 11.12 0.50
N MET A 281 6.00 10.84 1.05
CA MET A 281 4.79 11.61 0.77
C MET A 281 4.96 13.10 1.08
N ARG A 282 5.67 13.45 2.16
CA ARG A 282 5.98 14.84 2.48
C ARG A 282 6.87 15.51 1.43
N THR A 283 7.88 14.81 0.94
CA THR A 283 8.81 15.33 -0.07
C THR A 283 8.16 15.48 -1.43
N SER A 284 7.31 14.51 -1.81
CA SER A 284 6.64 14.45 -3.11
C SER A 284 5.27 15.14 -3.15
N LEU A 285 4.81 15.73 -2.03
CA LEU A 285 3.45 16.28 -1.84
C LEU A 285 2.34 15.31 -2.27
N THR A 286 2.54 14.02 -1.96
CA THR A 286 1.52 12.98 -2.15
C THR A 286 0.79 12.66 -0.86
N PHE A 287 -0.29 11.91 -0.92
CA PHE A 287 -1.22 11.72 0.19
C PHE A 287 -1.53 10.23 0.40
N PRO A 288 -2.07 9.86 1.57
CA PRO A 288 -2.45 8.47 1.85
C PRO A 288 -3.36 7.84 0.80
N PHE A 289 -4.24 8.62 0.16
CA PHE A 289 -5.19 8.10 -0.83
C PHE A 289 -4.52 7.73 -2.17
N ASN A 290 -3.38 8.30 -2.50
CA ASN A 290 -2.63 7.99 -3.72
C ASN A 290 -1.26 7.34 -3.44
N ASN A 291 -1.07 6.81 -2.23
CA ASN A 291 0.07 5.99 -1.86
C ASN A 291 -0.40 4.61 -1.34
N TRP A 292 -0.52 3.66 -2.26
CA TRP A 292 -0.98 2.30 -1.92
C TRP A 292 -0.11 1.66 -0.82
N ASN A 293 1.20 1.85 -0.91
CA ASN A 293 2.16 1.21 -0.01
C ASN A 293 1.97 1.68 1.44
N TYR A 294 1.70 2.99 1.65
CA TYR A 294 1.35 3.51 2.97
C TYR A 294 0.09 2.84 3.55
N ALA A 295 -0.98 2.79 2.75
CA ALA A 295 -2.24 2.20 3.19
C ALA A 295 -2.09 0.70 3.48
N HIS A 296 -1.36 -0.02 2.63
CA HIS A 296 -1.01 -1.42 2.81
C HIS A 296 -0.22 -1.65 4.11
N ASN A 297 0.92 -0.96 4.26
CA ASN A 297 1.79 -1.09 5.41
C ASN A 297 1.05 -0.81 6.72
N ARG A 298 0.21 0.23 6.74
CA ARG A 298 -0.54 0.62 7.94
C ARG A 298 -1.63 -0.39 8.30
N THR A 299 -2.35 -0.92 7.31
CA THR A 299 -3.36 -1.98 7.50
C THR A 299 -2.70 -3.25 8.05
N TYR A 300 -1.56 -3.60 7.47
CA TYR A 300 -0.81 -4.78 7.86
C TYR A 300 -0.23 -4.65 9.27
N LEU A 301 0.31 -3.48 9.61
CA LEU A 301 0.76 -3.19 10.97
C LEU A 301 -0.39 -3.32 11.99
N SER A 302 -1.60 -2.85 11.66
CA SER A 302 -2.77 -3.07 12.53
C SER A 302 -3.02 -4.55 12.77
N TYR A 303 -2.97 -5.38 11.72
CA TYR A 303 -3.12 -6.83 11.84
C TYR A 303 -2.03 -7.48 12.72
N ILE A 304 -0.78 -7.09 12.53
CA ILE A 304 0.33 -7.59 13.36
C ILE A 304 0.16 -7.16 14.83
N GLN A 305 -0.26 -5.92 15.06
CA GLN A 305 -0.55 -5.42 16.42
C GLN A 305 -1.68 -6.20 17.09
N GLU A 306 -2.67 -6.67 16.31
CA GLU A 306 -3.70 -7.58 16.80
C GLU A 306 -3.09 -8.92 17.30
N GLN A 307 -2.12 -9.46 16.56
CA GLN A 307 -1.42 -10.69 16.94
C GLN A 307 -0.51 -10.50 18.18
N LEU A 308 -0.03 -9.29 18.41
CA LEU A 308 0.73 -8.94 19.62
C LEU A 308 -0.15 -8.60 20.83
N GLY A 309 -1.47 -8.59 20.68
CA GLY A 309 -2.40 -8.18 21.73
C GLY A 309 -2.45 -6.67 21.99
N MET A 310 -1.98 -5.86 21.06
CA MET A 310 -1.93 -4.39 21.11
C MET A 310 -3.21 -3.79 20.53
N ALA A 311 -4.35 -4.00 21.19
CA ALA A 311 -5.67 -3.60 20.68
C ALA A 311 -5.79 -2.10 20.41
N GLU A 312 -5.34 -1.26 21.36
CA GLU A 312 -5.42 0.19 21.21
C GLU A 312 -4.57 0.69 20.05
N ALA A 313 -3.38 0.11 19.85
CA ALA A 313 -2.52 0.48 18.73
C ALA A 313 -3.11 0.05 17.36
N ALA A 314 -3.74 -1.13 17.29
CA ALA A 314 -4.42 -1.61 16.09
C ALA A 314 -5.61 -0.72 15.72
N ILE A 315 -6.48 -0.40 16.69
CA ILE A 315 -7.62 0.50 16.54
C ILE A 315 -7.17 1.90 16.12
N PHE A 316 -6.11 2.43 16.76
CA PHE A 316 -5.53 3.72 16.40
C PHE A 316 -5.04 3.74 14.95
N GLY A 317 -4.39 2.67 14.50
CA GLY A 317 -3.93 2.55 13.11
C GLY A 317 -5.06 2.52 12.10
N ALA A 318 -6.11 1.77 12.39
CA ALA A 318 -7.31 1.74 11.56
C ALA A 318 -7.97 3.13 11.49
N ARG A 319 -8.06 3.84 12.62
CA ARG A 319 -8.59 5.21 12.68
C ARG A 319 -7.79 6.18 11.81
N GLN A 320 -6.46 6.07 11.78
CA GLN A 320 -5.62 6.91 10.92
C GLN A 320 -5.94 6.76 9.42
N LEU A 321 -6.27 5.55 8.98
CA LEU A 321 -6.67 5.30 7.59
C LEU A 321 -8.07 5.84 7.29
N ILE A 322 -9.00 5.69 8.25
CA ILE A 322 -10.35 6.26 8.13
C ILE A 322 -10.30 7.78 8.09
N ASP A 323 -9.47 8.42 8.91
CA ASP A 323 -9.36 9.88 9.05
C ASP A 323 -8.48 10.53 7.96
N ALA A 324 -7.79 9.73 7.15
CA ALA A 324 -7.00 10.25 6.03
C ALA A 324 -7.86 11.09 5.06
N PRO A 325 -7.27 12.08 4.37
CA PRO A 325 -8.01 12.86 3.39
C PRO A 325 -8.62 11.96 2.32
N LEU A 326 -9.82 12.32 1.87
CA LEU A 326 -10.52 11.65 0.79
C LEU A 326 -10.14 12.25 -0.57
N ASP A 327 -10.35 11.50 -1.64
CA ASP A 327 -10.19 11.96 -3.02
C ASP A 327 -11.36 11.43 -3.88
N PRO A 328 -11.96 12.23 -4.79
CA PRO A 328 -13.13 11.81 -5.54
C PRO A 328 -12.84 10.73 -6.58
N VAL A 329 -11.57 10.41 -6.79
CA VAL A 329 -11.11 9.38 -7.73
C VAL A 329 -10.58 8.16 -6.99
N ASP A 330 -9.65 8.38 -6.03
CA ASP A 330 -8.90 7.31 -5.39
C ASP A 330 -9.62 6.71 -4.17
N ASN A 331 -10.71 7.34 -3.70
CA ASN A 331 -11.57 6.83 -2.64
C ASN A 331 -13.03 6.65 -3.10
N LYS A 332 -13.22 6.20 -4.34
CA LYS A 332 -14.57 5.86 -4.82
C LYS A 332 -15.17 4.73 -4.01
N GLU A 333 -16.50 4.75 -3.89
CA GLU A 333 -17.25 3.82 -3.07
C GLU A 333 -16.99 2.35 -3.39
N ASN A 334 -16.67 2.01 -4.63
CA ASN A 334 -16.53 0.64 -5.12
C ASN A 334 -15.06 0.19 -5.21
N GLU A 335 -14.10 1.02 -4.81
CA GLU A 335 -12.68 0.75 -5.00
C GLU A 335 -11.99 0.41 -3.68
N PHE A 336 -10.96 -0.39 -3.80
CA PHE A 336 -10.08 -0.76 -2.72
C PHE A 336 -9.18 0.44 -2.37
N SER A 337 -9.63 1.27 -1.45
CA SER A 337 -9.04 2.56 -1.11
C SER A 337 -8.42 2.56 0.29
N THR A 338 -7.65 3.61 0.62
CA THR A 338 -7.12 3.83 1.97
C THR A 338 -8.23 3.84 3.01
N HIS A 339 -9.36 4.48 2.70
CA HIS A 339 -10.51 4.58 3.59
C HIS A 339 -11.18 3.21 3.82
N SER A 340 -11.42 2.43 2.76
CA SER A 340 -12.00 1.07 2.88
C SER A 340 -11.11 0.12 3.66
N ARG A 341 -9.78 0.22 3.50
CA ARG A 341 -8.81 -0.54 4.30
C ARG A 341 -8.89 -0.18 5.79
N GLY A 342 -9.09 1.09 6.10
CA GLY A 342 -9.29 1.55 7.48
C GLY A 342 -10.58 0.99 8.09
N ILE A 343 -11.67 0.95 7.34
CA ILE A 343 -12.95 0.35 7.76
C ILE A 343 -12.76 -1.13 8.09
N ALA A 344 -12.16 -1.91 7.18
CA ALA A 344 -11.91 -3.34 7.38
C ALA A 344 -10.98 -3.62 8.57
N ALA A 345 -9.91 -2.83 8.74
CA ALA A 345 -9.00 -2.97 9.88
C ALA A 345 -9.70 -2.63 11.21
N MET A 346 -10.56 -1.62 11.25
CA MET A 346 -11.32 -1.24 12.43
C MET A 346 -12.29 -2.33 12.82
N GLU A 347 -13.07 -2.84 11.86
CA GLU A 347 -14.01 -3.95 12.07
C GLU A 347 -13.28 -5.16 12.66
N ARG A 348 -12.18 -5.58 12.03
CA ARG A 348 -11.39 -6.73 12.45
C ARG A 348 -10.88 -6.57 13.88
N ALA A 349 -10.29 -5.43 14.21
CA ALA A 349 -9.77 -5.18 15.56
C ALA A 349 -10.88 -5.16 16.62
N LEU A 350 -12.02 -4.49 16.35
CA LEU A 350 -13.12 -4.40 17.30
C LEU A 350 -13.77 -5.77 17.57
N ILE A 351 -13.91 -6.62 16.54
CA ILE A 351 -14.44 -7.98 16.68
C ILE A 351 -13.45 -8.86 17.47
N LYS A 352 -12.19 -8.84 17.08
CA LYS A 352 -11.15 -9.69 17.66
C LYS A 352 -10.96 -9.45 19.16
N PHE A 353 -11.03 -8.19 19.60
CA PHE A 353 -10.87 -7.78 20.99
C PHE A 353 -12.19 -7.63 21.76
N GLU A 354 -13.31 -8.12 21.22
CA GLU A 354 -14.62 -8.10 21.85
C GLU A 354 -15.07 -6.68 22.29
N ARG A 355 -14.76 -5.66 21.46
CA ARG A 355 -15.11 -4.24 21.69
C ARG A 355 -16.54 -3.98 21.19
N TRP A 356 -17.51 -4.70 21.76
CA TRP A 356 -18.89 -4.74 21.26
C TRP A 356 -19.61 -3.39 21.30
N ASP A 357 -19.38 -2.58 22.34
CA ASP A 357 -19.99 -1.26 22.46
C ASP A 357 -19.44 -0.30 21.42
N ASP A 358 -18.13 -0.36 21.16
CA ASP A 358 -17.47 0.42 20.11
C ASP A 358 -17.95 -0.02 18.72
N LEU A 359 -18.09 -1.33 18.49
CA LEU A 359 -18.58 -1.88 17.22
C LEU A 359 -20.03 -1.46 16.89
N LEU A 360 -20.87 -1.32 17.91
CA LEU A 360 -22.26 -0.86 17.79
C LEU A 360 -22.38 0.67 17.76
N ASN A 361 -21.32 1.41 18.07
CA ASN A 361 -21.33 2.86 18.02
C ASN A 361 -21.23 3.33 16.56
N PRO A 362 -22.24 4.05 16.04
CA PRO A 362 -22.27 4.46 14.63
C PRO A 362 -21.12 5.42 14.22
N LYS A 363 -20.39 5.99 15.21
CA LYS A 363 -19.22 6.85 14.97
C LYS A 363 -17.92 6.07 14.84
N SER A 364 -17.88 4.81 15.24
CA SER A 364 -16.64 4.03 15.20
C SER A 364 -16.25 3.64 13.79
N ILE A 365 -17.21 3.19 12.99
CA ILE A 365 -17.00 2.78 11.61
C ILE A 365 -17.95 3.59 10.70
N PRO A 366 -17.44 4.42 9.80
CA PRO A 366 -18.25 5.18 8.86
C PRO A 366 -18.63 4.29 7.66
N TRP A 367 -19.57 3.35 7.89
CA TRP A 367 -20.06 2.45 6.85
C TRP A 367 -20.57 3.22 5.63
N ARG A 368 -20.08 2.85 4.44
CA ARG A 368 -20.49 3.44 3.17
C ARG A 368 -21.81 2.82 2.68
N ASP A 369 -22.49 3.50 1.77
CA ASP A 369 -23.70 2.97 1.13
C ASP A 369 -23.35 2.05 -0.06
N VAL A 370 -22.47 1.07 0.19
CA VAL A 370 -22.11 0.02 -0.76
C VAL A 370 -22.52 -1.34 -0.22
N TYR A 371 -22.64 -2.31 -1.11
CA TYR A 371 -23.15 -3.62 -0.74
C TYR A 371 -22.28 -4.33 0.30
N GLU A 372 -20.97 -4.32 0.10
CA GLU A 372 -19.98 -4.94 0.98
C GLU A 372 -20.08 -4.38 2.41
N ASP A 373 -20.16 -3.05 2.55
CA ASP A 373 -20.27 -2.41 3.86
C ASP A 373 -21.62 -2.75 4.56
N LYS A 374 -22.69 -2.94 3.79
CA LYS A 374 -24.00 -3.40 4.34
C LYS A 374 -23.91 -4.83 4.88
N MET A 375 -23.19 -5.72 4.15
CA MET A 375 -22.94 -7.10 4.61
C MET A 375 -22.09 -7.10 5.87
N ASN A 376 -20.94 -6.43 5.84
CA ASN A 376 -20.01 -6.36 6.96
C ASN A 376 -20.67 -5.73 8.21
N LYS A 377 -21.47 -4.68 8.03
CA LYS A 377 -22.25 -4.08 9.11
C LYS A 377 -23.23 -5.08 9.74
N ALA A 378 -23.99 -5.79 8.90
CA ALA A 378 -24.96 -6.78 9.42
C ALA A 378 -24.25 -7.93 10.15
N TYR A 379 -23.08 -8.38 9.63
CA TYR A 379 -22.23 -9.36 10.29
C TYR A 379 -21.71 -8.83 11.64
N SER A 380 -21.11 -7.65 11.66
CA SER A 380 -20.56 -6.99 12.84
C SER A 380 -21.61 -6.78 13.94
N GLU A 381 -22.80 -6.29 13.57
CA GLU A 381 -23.93 -6.14 14.51
C GLU A 381 -24.37 -7.47 15.09
N ALA A 382 -24.47 -8.54 14.27
CA ALA A 382 -24.82 -9.87 14.74
C ALA A 382 -23.78 -10.40 15.73
N ARG A 383 -22.48 -10.25 15.43
CA ARG A 383 -21.37 -10.63 16.31
C ARG A 383 -21.43 -9.87 17.64
N ALA A 384 -21.66 -8.56 17.60
CA ALA A 384 -21.76 -7.72 18.80
C ALA A 384 -22.95 -8.11 19.69
N TRP A 385 -24.13 -8.30 19.12
CA TRP A 385 -25.31 -8.69 19.90
C TRP A 385 -25.19 -10.10 20.48
N LEU A 386 -24.56 -11.05 19.76
CA LEU A 386 -24.22 -12.36 20.29
C LEU A 386 -23.24 -12.25 21.47
N GLY A 387 -22.19 -11.43 21.33
CA GLY A 387 -21.21 -11.18 22.40
C GLY A 387 -21.81 -10.50 23.63
N LYS A 388 -22.87 -9.71 23.47
CA LYS A 388 -23.65 -9.07 24.54
C LYS A 388 -24.81 -9.94 25.06
N ALA A 389 -24.98 -11.16 24.54
CA ALA A 389 -26.06 -12.10 24.87
C ALA A 389 -27.50 -11.54 24.62
N ASP A 390 -27.64 -10.55 23.74
CA ASP A 390 -28.97 -10.05 23.28
C ASP A 390 -29.45 -10.89 22.08
N LEU A 391 -30.07 -12.03 22.36
CA LEU A 391 -30.45 -13.01 21.34
C LEU A 391 -31.55 -12.53 20.41
N GLU A 392 -32.36 -11.56 20.83
CA GLU A 392 -33.41 -10.99 19.98
C GLU A 392 -32.78 -10.12 18.88
N LYS A 393 -31.91 -9.17 19.26
CA LYS A 393 -31.23 -8.31 18.31
C LYS A 393 -30.25 -9.10 17.45
N ALA A 394 -29.52 -10.06 18.03
CA ALA A 394 -28.67 -10.98 17.28
C ALA A 394 -29.45 -11.70 16.18
N GLY A 395 -30.63 -12.26 16.50
CA GLY A 395 -31.49 -12.93 15.53
C GLY A 395 -31.95 -12.01 14.40
N LYS A 396 -32.26 -10.73 14.69
CA LYS A 396 -32.59 -9.72 13.67
C LYS A 396 -31.44 -9.43 12.74
N SER A 397 -30.22 -9.24 13.28
CA SER A 397 -29.03 -8.96 12.47
C SER A 397 -28.61 -10.17 11.62
N VAL A 398 -28.71 -11.40 12.16
CA VAL A 398 -28.48 -12.64 11.38
C VAL A 398 -29.46 -12.77 10.23
N ALA A 399 -30.73 -12.43 10.45
CA ALA A 399 -31.75 -12.45 9.39
C ALA A 399 -31.49 -11.36 8.34
N ALA A 400 -31.05 -10.18 8.76
CA ALA A 400 -30.67 -9.09 7.84
C ALA A 400 -29.48 -9.50 6.95
N HIS A 401 -28.41 -10.08 7.52
CA HIS A 401 -27.27 -10.61 6.77
C HIS A 401 -27.73 -11.67 5.75
N ALA A 402 -28.57 -12.63 6.16
CA ALA A 402 -29.09 -13.67 5.27
C ALA A 402 -29.97 -13.11 4.12
N ALA A 403 -30.73 -12.04 4.38
CA ALA A 403 -31.53 -11.37 3.35
C ALA A 403 -30.64 -10.67 2.32
N LEU A 404 -29.62 -9.93 2.76
CA LEU A 404 -28.65 -9.29 1.89
C LEU A 404 -27.90 -10.34 1.04
N LYS A 405 -27.42 -11.42 1.64
CA LYS A 405 -26.73 -12.51 0.91
C LYS A 405 -27.57 -13.07 -0.25
N LYS A 406 -28.87 -13.20 -0.07
CA LYS A 406 -29.79 -13.74 -1.09
C LYS A 406 -29.84 -12.90 -2.38
N ASP A 407 -29.49 -11.61 -2.28
CA ASP A 407 -29.52 -10.68 -3.41
C ASP A 407 -28.21 -10.68 -4.23
N LEU A 408 -27.20 -11.46 -3.81
CA LEU A 408 -25.87 -11.55 -4.45
C LEU A 408 -25.80 -12.66 -5.51
N ASP A 409 -25.95 -12.29 -6.75
CA ASP A 409 -25.94 -13.28 -7.86
C ASP A 409 -24.67 -13.28 -8.75
N LYS A 410 -23.57 -12.57 -8.45
CA LYS A 410 -22.59 -12.29 -9.52
C LYS A 410 -21.10 -12.48 -9.22
N ASN A 411 -20.65 -12.65 -7.99
CA ASN A 411 -19.22 -12.85 -7.68
C ASN A 411 -19.02 -14.08 -6.81
N LYS A 412 -18.48 -15.16 -7.40
CA LYS A 412 -18.34 -16.47 -6.72
C LYS A 412 -17.44 -16.43 -5.48
N ASP A 413 -16.39 -15.59 -5.48
CA ASP A 413 -15.45 -15.50 -4.35
C ASP A 413 -16.09 -14.72 -3.18
N ALA A 414 -16.79 -13.62 -3.48
CA ALA A 414 -17.57 -12.89 -2.50
C ALA A 414 -18.73 -13.73 -1.93
N GLU A 415 -19.35 -14.60 -2.76
CA GLU A 415 -20.38 -15.52 -2.32
C GLU A 415 -19.89 -16.52 -1.28
N GLU A 416 -18.67 -17.05 -1.41
CA GLU A 416 -18.10 -18.00 -0.45
C GLU A 416 -17.80 -17.33 0.89
N THR A 417 -17.22 -16.13 0.93
CA THR A 417 -16.99 -15.37 2.16
C THR A 417 -18.30 -15.17 2.94
N TYR A 418 -19.34 -14.69 2.27
CA TYR A 418 -20.65 -14.48 2.91
C TYR A 418 -21.38 -15.78 3.24
N THR A 419 -21.03 -16.90 2.59
CA THR A 419 -21.52 -18.23 2.97
C THR A 419 -20.90 -18.67 4.29
N ILE A 420 -19.60 -18.46 4.47
CA ILE A 420 -18.87 -18.73 5.70
C ILE A 420 -19.44 -17.88 6.84
N GLU A 421 -19.64 -16.58 6.63
CA GLU A 421 -20.27 -15.67 7.62
C GLU A 421 -21.66 -16.15 8.04
N ALA A 422 -22.50 -16.51 7.08
CA ALA A 422 -23.84 -17.00 7.36
C ALA A 422 -23.83 -18.30 8.19
N LEU A 423 -22.90 -19.22 7.92
CA LEU A 423 -22.73 -20.45 8.69
C LEU A 423 -22.24 -20.13 10.11
N GLU A 424 -21.24 -19.26 10.26
CA GLU A 424 -20.75 -18.82 11.58
C GLU A 424 -21.86 -18.18 12.42
N LEU A 425 -22.56 -17.18 11.88
CA LEU A 425 -23.60 -16.46 12.59
C LEU A 425 -24.73 -17.38 13.03
N ARG A 426 -25.18 -18.30 12.16
CA ARG A 426 -26.18 -19.31 12.48
C ARG A 426 -25.69 -20.29 13.52
N GLY A 427 -24.43 -20.74 13.41
CA GLY A 427 -23.81 -21.64 14.38
C GLY A 427 -23.74 -21.03 15.77
N ARG A 428 -23.25 -19.81 15.87
CA ARG A 428 -23.18 -19.07 17.15
C ARG A 428 -24.56 -18.81 17.75
N LEU A 429 -25.54 -18.44 16.92
CA LEU A 429 -26.92 -18.20 17.38
C LEU A 429 -27.58 -19.50 17.87
N ALA A 430 -27.34 -20.63 17.20
CA ALA A 430 -27.84 -21.94 17.62
C ALA A 430 -27.26 -22.33 18.99
N ILE A 431 -25.93 -22.21 19.18
CA ILE A 431 -25.29 -22.46 20.48
C ILE A 431 -25.89 -21.57 21.57
N ALA A 432 -26.01 -20.27 21.30
CA ALA A 432 -26.55 -19.31 22.27
C ALA A 432 -28.03 -19.59 22.63
N ARG A 433 -28.79 -20.28 21.78
CA ARG A 433 -30.15 -20.74 22.02
C ARG A 433 -30.24 -22.13 22.66
N GLY A 434 -29.12 -22.83 22.91
CA GLY A 434 -29.06 -24.15 23.52
C GLY A 434 -28.94 -25.31 22.50
N ASP A 435 -29.02 -25.07 21.20
CA ASP A 435 -28.83 -26.08 20.15
C ASP A 435 -27.35 -26.34 19.87
N THR A 436 -26.59 -26.74 20.88
CA THR A 436 -25.13 -26.85 20.85
C THR A 436 -24.64 -27.77 19.72
N ILE A 437 -25.26 -28.93 19.52
CA ILE A 437 -24.84 -29.90 18.49
C ILE A 437 -24.96 -29.31 17.08
N VAL A 438 -26.10 -28.71 16.78
CA VAL A 438 -26.34 -28.07 15.48
C VAL A 438 -25.38 -26.90 15.28
N GLY A 439 -25.19 -26.09 16.31
CA GLY A 439 -24.30 -24.93 16.24
C GLY A 439 -22.84 -25.29 16.02
N LEU A 440 -22.32 -26.32 16.73
CA LEU A 440 -20.96 -26.80 16.53
C LEU A 440 -20.75 -27.38 15.13
N GLY A 441 -21.74 -28.09 14.57
CA GLY A 441 -21.67 -28.59 13.20
C GLY A 441 -21.56 -27.46 12.17
N LEU A 442 -22.35 -26.38 12.33
CA LEU A 442 -22.29 -25.20 11.45
C LEU A 442 -20.97 -24.45 11.57
N LEU A 443 -20.43 -24.29 12.80
CA LEU A 443 -19.12 -23.66 13.01
C LEU A 443 -17.98 -24.50 12.43
N ALA A 444 -18.07 -25.84 12.50
CA ALA A 444 -17.06 -26.72 11.92
C ALA A 444 -17.05 -26.65 10.39
N ASP A 445 -18.23 -26.58 9.74
CA ASP A 445 -18.34 -26.37 8.29
C ASP A 445 -17.76 -25.01 7.90
N ALA A 446 -18.11 -23.94 8.62
CA ALA A 446 -17.57 -22.60 8.40
C ALA A 446 -16.03 -22.57 8.54
N ALA A 447 -15.49 -23.19 9.60
CA ALA A 447 -14.05 -23.23 9.85
C ALA A 447 -13.28 -24.02 8.79
N GLY A 448 -13.85 -25.12 8.29
CA GLY A 448 -13.25 -25.90 7.20
C GLY A 448 -13.17 -25.09 5.89
N ARG A 449 -14.24 -24.38 5.54
CA ARG A 449 -14.30 -23.52 4.35
C ARG A 449 -13.36 -22.33 4.45
N GLU A 450 -13.31 -21.65 5.61
CA GLU A 450 -12.36 -20.56 5.86
C GLU A 450 -10.92 -21.06 5.72
N TYR A 451 -10.60 -22.23 6.28
CA TYR A 451 -9.27 -22.81 6.17
C TYR A 451 -8.84 -23.05 4.72
N ASP A 452 -9.73 -23.63 3.90
CA ASP A 452 -9.41 -23.89 2.50
C ASP A 452 -9.23 -22.61 1.70
N MET A 453 -10.00 -21.57 1.99
CA MET A 453 -9.87 -20.24 1.39
C MET A 453 -8.60 -19.52 1.86
N GLN A 454 -8.34 -19.48 3.17
CA GLN A 454 -7.21 -18.81 3.80
C GLN A 454 -5.86 -19.41 3.39
N LYS A 455 -5.82 -20.73 3.18
CA LYS A 455 -4.62 -21.44 2.71
C LYS A 455 -4.09 -20.92 1.37
N LEU A 456 -4.94 -20.29 0.57
CA LEU A 456 -4.60 -19.73 -0.72
C LEU A 456 -4.20 -18.24 -0.63
N TYR A 457 -4.67 -17.51 0.40
CA TYR A 457 -4.53 -16.06 0.53
C TYR A 457 -4.36 -15.69 2.01
N ALA A 458 -3.14 -15.61 2.48
CA ALA A 458 -2.88 -15.52 3.92
C ALA A 458 -2.75 -14.11 4.51
N ASP A 459 -2.80 -12.98 3.70
CA ASP A 459 -2.07 -11.82 4.16
C ASP A 459 -2.68 -10.44 3.80
N PRO A 460 -3.27 -9.72 4.76
CA PRO A 460 -3.83 -10.18 6.02
C PRO A 460 -5.07 -11.07 5.81
N PRO A 461 -5.45 -11.90 6.80
CA PRO A 461 -6.56 -12.84 6.61
C PRO A 461 -7.88 -12.12 6.30
N PHE A 462 -8.71 -12.75 5.45
CA PHE A 462 -10.03 -12.23 5.07
C PHE A 462 -11.00 -12.15 6.24
N TYR A 463 -10.82 -13.04 7.22
CA TYR A 463 -11.68 -13.13 8.38
C TYR A 463 -11.11 -12.35 9.57
N PRO A 464 -11.96 -11.69 10.36
CA PRO A 464 -11.51 -10.97 11.56
C PRO A 464 -10.73 -11.84 12.53
N GLN A 465 -11.15 -13.10 12.70
CA GLN A 465 -10.52 -14.08 13.58
C GLN A 465 -10.69 -15.46 12.97
N SER A 466 -9.65 -16.30 12.98
CA SER A 466 -9.79 -17.68 12.50
C SER A 466 -10.98 -18.39 13.13
N LEU A 467 -11.80 -19.01 12.30
CA LEU A 467 -12.98 -19.74 12.76
C LEU A 467 -12.62 -21.01 13.52
N TYR A 468 -11.41 -21.54 13.34
CA TYR A 468 -10.91 -22.59 14.22
C TYR A 468 -10.68 -22.10 15.65
N ASN A 469 -10.30 -20.84 15.88
CA ASN A 469 -10.28 -20.25 17.22
C ASN A 469 -11.70 -20.18 17.79
N SER A 470 -12.66 -19.73 17.00
CA SER A 470 -14.08 -19.66 17.39
C SER A 470 -14.67 -21.04 17.71
N LEU A 471 -14.34 -22.05 16.92
CA LEU A 471 -14.75 -23.43 17.12
C LEU A 471 -14.10 -24.02 18.39
N GLY A 472 -12.80 -23.74 18.61
CA GLY A 472 -12.08 -24.15 19.80
C GLY A 472 -12.69 -23.59 21.09
N GLU A 473 -13.05 -22.30 21.08
CA GLU A 473 -13.78 -21.67 22.20
C GLU A 473 -15.14 -22.38 22.47
N ALA A 474 -15.90 -22.64 21.40
CA ALA A 474 -17.19 -23.32 21.50
C ALA A 474 -17.05 -24.76 22.05
N TYR A 475 -15.98 -25.49 21.69
CA TYR A 475 -15.68 -26.79 22.24
C TYR A 475 -15.27 -26.72 23.74
N LEU A 476 -14.52 -25.71 24.17
CA LEU A 476 -14.21 -25.50 25.58
C LEU A 476 -15.48 -25.27 26.41
N ASP A 477 -16.39 -24.42 25.90
CA ASP A 477 -17.69 -24.16 26.55
C ASP A 477 -18.55 -25.41 26.62
N ALA A 478 -18.49 -26.26 25.58
CA ALA A 478 -19.17 -27.57 25.53
C ALA A 478 -18.44 -28.66 26.34
N LYS A 479 -17.42 -28.35 27.15
CA LYS A 479 -16.61 -29.27 27.94
C LYS A 479 -15.94 -30.40 27.13
N SER A 480 -15.52 -30.08 25.94
CA SER A 480 -14.84 -30.97 24.97
C SER A 480 -13.39 -30.54 24.72
N PRO A 481 -12.49 -30.58 25.74
CA PRO A 481 -11.15 -29.99 25.62
C PRO A 481 -10.25 -30.69 24.59
N VAL A 482 -10.48 -31.94 24.25
CA VAL A 482 -9.74 -32.66 23.19
C VAL A 482 -10.05 -32.02 21.81
N LEU A 483 -11.34 -31.82 21.51
CA LEU A 483 -11.75 -31.20 20.25
C LEU A 483 -11.34 -29.73 20.20
N ALA A 484 -11.36 -29.05 21.35
CA ALA A 484 -10.88 -27.69 21.47
C ALA A 484 -9.38 -27.56 21.11
N ALA A 485 -8.54 -28.45 21.69
CA ALA A 485 -7.12 -28.46 21.38
C ALA A 485 -6.86 -28.68 19.87
N GLN A 486 -7.55 -29.66 19.25
CA GLN A 486 -7.45 -29.93 17.83
C GLN A 486 -7.83 -28.71 16.96
N ALA A 487 -8.88 -27.98 17.35
CA ALA A 487 -9.29 -26.77 16.64
C ALA A 487 -8.24 -25.65 16.76
N PHE A 488 -7.70 -25.41 17.94
CA PHE A 488 -6.66 -24.39 18.13
C PHE A 488 -5.33 -24.77 17.45
N GLU A 489 -4.95 -26.06 17.46
CA GLU A 489 -3.80 -26.55 16.69
C GLU A 489 -3.98 -26.26 15.19
N LYS A 490 -5.20 -26.45 14.67
CA LYS A 490 -5.55 -26.14 13.29
C LYS A 490 -5.47 -24.64 12.98
N ALA A 491 -5.85 -23.78 13.92
CA ALA A 491 -5.67 -22.34 13.79
C ALA A 491 -4.18 -21.95 13.70
N LEU A 492 -3.29 -22.62 14.46
CA LEU A 492 -1.84 -22.40 14.40
C LEU A 492 -1.19 -22.84 13.08
N GLU A 493 -1.80 -23.75 12.32
CA GLU A 493 -1.34 -24.08 10.96
C GLU A 493 -1.54 -22.91 10.00
N LEU A 494 -2.61 -22.12 10.17
CA LEU A 494 -2.87 -20.92 9.36
C LEU A 494 -2.06 -19.72 9.83
N THR A 495 -1.94 -19.55 11.15
CA THR A 495 -1.32 -18.38 11.76
C THR A 495 -0.38 -18.80 12.88
N ARG A 496 0.90 -18.91 12.57
CA ARG A 496 1.91 -19.33 13.56
C ARG A 496 1.98 -18.35 14.75
N ASN A 497 2.05 -18.88 15.94
CA ASN A 497 2.10 -18.09 17.19
C ASN A 497 0.90 -17.14 17.38
N ASP A 498 -0.28 -17.49 16.87
CA ASP A 498 -1.53 -16.75 17.13
C ASP A 498 -1.86 -16.78 18.64
N ILE A 499 -1.92 -15.61 19.27
CA ILE A 499 -2.17 -15.49 20.72
C ILE A 499 -3.55 -16.04 21.13
N PHE A 500 -4.54 -16.01 20.25
CA PHE A 500 -5.87 -16.55 20.52
C PHE A 500 -5.84 -18.07 20.57
N ALA A 501 -5.19 -18.70 19.59
CA ALA A 501 -4.99 -20.14 19.58
C ALA A 501 -4.13 -20.61 20.75
N LEU A 502 -3.00 -19.94 21.03
CA LEU A 502 -2.13 -20.27 22.17
C LEU A 502 -2.87 -20.18 23.51
N SER A 503 -3.65 -19.13 23.73
CA SER A 503 -4.48 -19.01 24.95
C SER A 503 -5.51 -20.13 25.06
N GLY A 504 -6.12 -20.50 23.93
CA GLY A 504 -7.05 -21.62 23.85
C GLY A 504 -6.40 -22.95 24.19
N LEU A 505 -5.19 -23.23 23.66
CA LEU A 505 -4.41 -24.44 23.94
C LEU A 505 -4.00 -24.54 25.40
N VAL A 506 -3.53 -23.45 26.02
CA VAL A 506 -3.23 -23.43 27.46
C VAL A 506 -4.44 -23.92 28.27
N ARG A 507 -5.63 -23.42 27.97
CA ARG A 507 -6.88 -23.76 28.65
C ARG A 507 -7.34 -25.19 28.37
N ALA A 508 -7.21 -25.64 27.11
CA ALA A 508 -7.57 -26.99 26.72
C ALA A 508 -6.66 -28.04 27.37
N TYR A 509 -5.34 -27.84 27.32
CA TYR A 509 -4.39 -28.77 27.94
C TYR A 509 -4.42 -28.74 29.47
N ALA A 510 -4.68 -27.58 30.08
CA ALA A 510 -4.93 -27.51 31.53
C ALA A 510 -6.16 -28.34 31.93
N ALA A 511 -7.25 -28.29 31.16
CA ALA A 511 -8.46 -29.09 31.39
C ALA A 511 -8.24 -30.60 31.19
N LEU A 512 -7.28 -30.99 30.33
CA LEU A 512 -6.87 -32.36 30.07
C LEU A 512 -5.85 -32.89 31.12
N GLY A 513 -5.28 -32.01 31.96
CA GLY A 513 -4.18 -32.34 32.86
C GLY A 513 -2.82 -32.49 32.17
N GLU A 514 -2.69 -32.08 30.91
CA GLU A 514 -1.47 -32.11 30.12
C GLU A 514 -0.57 -30.89 30.42
N LYS A 515 -0.08 -30.84 31.65
CA LYS A 515 0.61 -29.70 32.23
C LYS A 515 1.80 -29.22 31.36
N ALA A 516 2.65 -30.13 30.87
CA ALA A 516 3.84 -29.78 30.11
C ALA A 516 3.50 -29.06 28.78
N ARG A 517 2.43 -29.51 28.10
CA ARG A 517 1.96 -28.85 26.88
C ARG A 517 1.37 -27.47 27.17
N ALA A 518 0.58 -27.36 28.23
CA ALA A 518 0.03 -26.10 28.71
C ALA A 518 1.13 -25.08 29.06
N GLU A 519 2.20 -25.52 29.75
CA GLU A 519 3.36 -24.69 30.10
C GLU A 519 4.14 -24.24 28.84
N ASP A 520 4.28 -25.08 27.81
CA ASP A 520 4.92 -24.75 26.56
C ASP A 520 4.16 -23.66 25.81
N ASP A 521 2.84 -23.83 25.61
CA ASP A 521 2.02 -22.83 24.95
C ASP A 521 1.88 -21.55 25.77
N MET A 522 1.88 -21.64 27.12
CA MET A 522 1.92 -20.44 27.96
C MET A 522 3.22 -19.66 27.81
N ALA A 523 4.36 -20.34 27.68
CA ALA A 523 5.65 -19.69 27.44
C ALA A 523 5.67 -18.92 26.10
N ARG A 524 5.12 -19.52 25.06
CA ARG A 524 4.96 -18.89 23.73
C ARG A 524 3.99 -17.71 23.80
N LEU A 525 2.82 -17.90 24.39
CA LEU A 525 1.83 -16.83 24.58
C LEU A 525 2.42 -15.61 25.28
N LEU A 526 3.11 -15.82 26.41
CA LEU A 526 3.70 -14.74 27.20
C LEU A 526 4.81 -14.01 26.45
N PHE A 527 5.54 -14.70 25.58
CA PHE A 527 6.53 -14.05 24.71
C PHE A 527 5.86 -13.16 23.66
N VAL A 528 4.92 -13.70 22.88
CA VAL A 528 4.24 -12.96 21.83
C VAL A 528 3.46 -11.77 22.41
N ALA A 529 2.74 -11.98 23.50
CA ALA A 529 1.96 -10.95 24.18
C ALA A 529 2.76 -10.06 25.15
N SER A 530 4.11 -10.04 25.04
CA SER A 530 4.95 -9.25 25.96
C SER A 530 4.68 -7.74 25.91
N ASN A 531 4.17 -7.23 24.79
CA ASN A 531 3.77 -5.83 24.58
C ASN A 531 2.25 -5.64 24.52
N ALA A 532 1.46 -6.66 24.94
CA ALA A 532 0.01 -6.60 24.92
C ALA A 532 -0.53 -5.53 25.87
N ASP A 533 -1.71 -5.02 25.56
CA ASP A 533 -2.41 -4.08 26.43
C ASP A 533 -2.69 -4.71 27.81
N ALA A 534 -2.56 -3.93 28.85
CA ALA A 534 -2.77 -4.41 30.22
C ALA A 534 -4.20 -4.92 30.40
N GLY A 535 -4.33 -6.11 31.03
CA GLY A 535 -5.64 -6.73 31.32
C GLY A 535 -6.33 -7.30 30.08
N LEU A 536 -5.58 -7.61 29.03
CA LEU A 536 -6.15 -8.22 27.82
C LEU A 536 -6.84 -9.54 28.14
N LYS A 537 -8.15 -9.61 27.91
CA LYS A 537 -9.02 -10.76 28.28
C LYS A 537 -8.45 -12.11 27.84
N ILE A 538 -7.90 -12.20 26.63
CA ILE A 538 -7.38 -13.46 26.09
C ILE A 538 -6.18 -13.98 26.90
N VAL A 539 -5.30 -13.10 27.35
CA VAL A 539 -4.14 -13.45 28.20
C VAL A 539 -4.60 -13.79 29.63
N GLU A 540 -5.55 -13.02 30.16
CA GLU A 540 -6.08 -13.26 31.50
C GLU A 540 -6.85 -14.59 31.61
N ARG A 541 -7.58 -15.00 30.56
CA ARG A 541 -8.23 -16.34 30.49
C ARG A 541 -7.20 -17.48 30.57
N ALA A 542 -6.04 -17.35 29.92
CA ALA A 542 -4.96 -18.34 30.03
C ALA A 542 -4.34 -18.35 31.43
N LYS A 543 -4.04 -17.20 32.03
CA LYS A 543 -3.49 -17.07 33.39
C LYS A 543 -4.43 -17.63 34.45
N ALA A 544 -5.75 -17.51 34.24
CA ALA A 544 -6.76 -18.04 35.18
C ALA A 544 -6.71 -19.57 35.35
N THR A 545 -6.05 -20.31 34.45
CA THR A 545 -5.79 -21.75 34.60
C THR A 545 -4.81 -22.09 35.73
N GLY A 546 -4.03 -21.11 36.22
CA GLY A 546 -2.95 -21.34 37.18
C GLY A 546 -1.65 -21.89 36.55
N ILE A 547 -1.63 -22.11 35.23
CA ILE A 547 -0.41 -22.50 34.52
C ILE A 547 0.55 -21.32 34.49
N THR A 548 1.80 -21.53 34.85
CA THR A 548 2.88 -20.53 34.84
C THR A 548 4.02 -21.00 33.97
N ALA A 549 4.65 -20.09 33.26
CA ALA A 549 5.82 -20.35 32.39
C ALA A 549 6.70 -19.13 32.29
N THR A 550 7.98 -19.35 31.97
CA THR A 550 8.88 -18.24 31.53
C THR A 550 8.66 -17.96 30.05
N PRO A 551 8.50 -16.71 29.64
CA PRO A 551 8.36 -16.35 28.23
C PRO A 551 9.46 -16.96 27.38
N ARG A 552 9.10 -17.58 26.24
CA ARG A 552 10.04 -18.25 25.36
C ARG A 552 9.75 -17.89 23.90
N ASP A 553 10.79 -17.39 23.23
CA ASP A 553 10.76 -17.21 21.79
C ASP A 553 10.78 -18.59 21.10
N SER A 554 9.78 -18.87 20.30
CA SER A 554 9.67 -20.08 19.47
C SER A 554 9.90 -19.78 17.97
N SER A 555 10.35 -18.58 17.64
CA SER A 555 10.68 -18.18 16.28
C SER A 555 11.80 -19.03 15.70
N PRO A 556 11.90 -19.14 14.37
CA PRO A 556 13.08 -19.70 13.71
C PRO A 556 14.35 -19.02 14.23
N ALA A 557 15.41 -19.80 14.44
CA ALA A 557 16.63 -19.45 15.17
C ALA A 557 17.06 -17.98 15.05
N PRO A 558 17.37 -17.29 16.17
CA PRO A 558 17.77 -15.89 16.15
C PRO A 558 18.97 -15.74 15.23
N GLN A 559 18.75 -15.05 14.13
CA GLN A 559 19.82 -14.74 13.23
C GLN A 559 20.64 -13.61 13.81
N ARG A 560 21.92 -13.53 13.42
CA ARG A 560 22.92 -12.59 13.90
C ARG A 560 22.33 -11.20 14.12
N ASN A 561 22.70 -10.53 15.22
CA ASN A 561 22.33 -9.15 15.50
C ASN A 561 22.79 -8.25 14.35
N TYR A 562 21.86 -7.89 13.47
CA TYR A 562 22.04 -6.76 12.57
C TYR A 562 21.63 -5.51 13.35
N ALA A 563 22.44 -4.45 13.25
CA ALA A 563 22.09 -3.17 13.81
C ALA A 563 20.91 -2.62 13.01
N ARG A 564 19.73 -2.58 13.61
CA ARG A 564 18.57 -1.99 12.98
C ARG A 564 18.61 -0.47 13.15
N VAL A 565 18.29 0.26 12.10
CA VAL A 565 18.07 1.70 12.20
C VAL A 565 16.89 1.95 13.16
N PRO A 566 17.04 2.81 14.19
CA PRO A 566 15.95 3.13 15.11
C PRO A 566 14.76 3.72 14.37
N LEU A 567 13.53 3.35 14.78
CA LEU A 567 12.30 3.80 14.13
C LEU A 567 12.16 5.34 14.08
N ASP A 568 12.63 6.03 15.11
CA ASP A 568 12.56 7.51 15.17
C ASP A 568 13.38 8.20 14.08
N HIS A 569 14.38 7.50 13.52
CA HIS A 569 15.13 7.99 12.35
C HIS A 569 14.23 8.19 11.13
N PHE A 570 13.20 7.38 10.97
CA PHE A 570 12.23 7.46 9.86
C PHE A 570 11.10 8.48 10.10
N GLY A 571 11.17 9.27 11.18
CA GLY A 571 10.17 10.28 11.51
C GLY A 571 8.96 9.75 12.30
N PRO A 572 7.91 10.56 12.48
CA PRO A 572 6.80 10.23 13.37
C PRO A 572 5.91 9.09 12.81
N PRO A 573 5.24 8.29 13.68
CA PRO A 573 4.43 7.15 13.25
C PRO A 573 3.07 7.52 12.67
N ARG A 574 2.60 8.76 12.83
CA ARG A 574 1.28 9.22 12.39
C ARG A 574 1.39 10.11 11.16
N TRP A 575 0.54 9.89 10.14
CA TRP A 575 0.37 10.86 9.08
C TRP A 575 -0.32 12.12 9.61
N GLU A 576 0.20 13.27 9.22
CA GLU A 576 -0.37 14.58 9.49
C GLU A 576 -0.21 15.45 8.25
N PRO A 577 -1.07 16.47 8.07
CA PRO A 577 -0.88 17.47 7.02
C PRO A 577 0.53 18.05 7.04
N TYR A 578 1.10 18.29 5.87
CA TYR A 578 2.49 18.73 5.71
C TYR A 578 2.61 20.22 5.86
N GLU A 579 3.69 20.74 6.46
CA GLU A 579 3.99 22.17 6.37
C GLU A 579 4.02 22.58 4.90
N ALA A 580 3.20 23.60 4.56
CA ALA A 580 3.15 24.10 3.20
C ALA A 580 4.50 24.71 2.80
N PRO A 581 4.96 24.50 1.56
CA PRO A 581 6.12 25.22 1.04
C PRO A 581 5.95 26.74 1.21
N ALA A 582 7.05 27.47 1.30
CA ALA A 582 6.98 28.94 1.36
C ALA A 582 6.36 29.50 0.06
N LEU A 583 5.34 30.35 0.24
CA LEU A 583 4.73 31.12 -0.85
C LEU A 583 5.25 32.56 -0.76
N ASP A 584 5.91 33.02 -1.81
CA ASP A 584 6.41 34.40 -1.94
C ASP A 584 6.03 34.93 -3.34
N VAL A 585 4.92 35.62 -3.40
CA VAL A 585 4.27 36.07 -4.63
C VAL A 585 3.86 37.55 -4.51
N ARG A 586 3.43 38.16 -5.61
CA ARG A 586 2.94 39.55 -5.60
C ARG A 586 1.47 39.62 -6.01
N ASP A 587 0.70 40.50 -5.37
CA ASP A 587 -0.67 40.76 -5.81
C ASP A 587 -0.73 41.74 -6.99
N ALA A 588 -1.95 42.00 -7.49
CA ALA A 588 -2.19 42.90 -8.61
C ALA A 588 -1.71 44.35 -8.38
N ALA A 589 -1.48 44.75 -7.12
CA ALA A 589 -0.89 46.05 -6.76
C ALA A 589 0.65 45.96 -6.56
N GLY A 590 1.27 44.81 -6.82
CA GLY A 590 2.70 44.55 -6.65
C GLY A 590 3.15 44.34 -5.21
N LYS A 591 2.22 44.26 -4.24
CA LYS A 591 2.52 44.00 -2.84
C LYS A 591 2.88 42.52 -2.64
N SER A 592 3.93 42.25 -1.85
CA SER A 592 4.32 40.89 -1.44
C SER A 592 3.21 40.22 -0.61
N VAL A 593 2.99 38.93 -0.86
CA VAL A 593 1.98 38.11 -0.19
C VAL A 593 2.61 36.78 0.20
N SER A 594 2.37 36.34 1.44
CA SER A 594 2.84 35.05 1.96
C SER A 594 1.71 34.26 2.65
N LEU A 595 1.86 32.95 2.79
CA LEU A 595 0.91 32.11 3.52
C LEU A 595 0.83 32.46 5.01
N GLN A 596 1.85 33.11 5.57
CA GLN A 596 1.86 33.49 6.97
C GLN A 596 0.76 34.52 7.28
N GLU A 597 0.37 35.36 6.31
CA GLU A 597 -0.73 36.33 6.43
C GLU A 597 -2.08 35.67 6.69
N TYR A 598 -2.20 34.38 6.37
CA TYR A 598 -3.44 33.61 6.46
C TYR A 598 -3.47 32.60 7.60
N ARG A 599 -2.50 32.62 8.52
CA ARG A 599 -2.55 31.78 9.73
C ARG A 599 -3.86 32.01 10.49
N GLY A 600 -4.50 30.90 10.91
CA GLY A 600 -5.84 30.95 11.54
C GLY A 600 -7.02 30.85 10.55
N LYS A 601 -6.74 30.88 9.25
CA LYS A 601 -7.72 30.63 8.18
C LYS A 601 -7.33 29.41 7.36
N ASN A 602 -8.29 28.72 6.78
CA ASN A 602 -8.03 27.76 5.72
C ASN A 602 -7.69 28.52 4.42
N VAL A 603 -6.86 27.92 3.57
CA VAL A 603 -6.51 28.49 2.26
C VAL A 603 -6.83 27.47 1.17
N LEU A 604 -7.65 27.87 0.21
CA LEU A 604 -7.79 27.21 -1.08
C LEU A 604 -6.81 27.89 -2.05
N LEU A 605 -5.66 27.24 -2.27
CA LEU A 605 -4.62 27.73 -3.17
C LEU A 605 -4.78 27.05 -4.54
N VAL A 606 -4.91 27.85 -5.59
CA VAL A 606 -5.08 27.41 -6.98
C VAL A 606 -3.90 27.92 -7.81
N PHE A 607 -3.17 27.01 -8.45
CA PHE A 607 -2.26 27.37 -9.55
C PHE A 607 -3.00 27.21 -10.87
N TYR A 608 -2.92 28.22 -11.72
CA TYR A 608 -3.65 28.31 -12.97
C TYR A 608 -2.84 29.00 -14.06
N LEU A 609 -3.13 28.75 -15.34
CA LEU A 609 -2.32 29.22 -16.47
C LEU A 609 -2.44 30.74 -16.76
N GLY A 610 -3.21 31.48 -15.97
CA GLY A 610 -3.42 32.91 -16.10
C GLY A 610 -4.84 33.30 -16.53
N PRO A 611 -5.13 34.64 -16.49
CA PRO A 611 -6.48 35.14 -16.78
C PRO A 611 -6.93 34.96 -18.24
N GLU A 612 -6.02 34.67 -19.14
CA GLU A 612 -6.30 34.42 -20.57
C GLU A 612 -6.81 33.00 -20.82
N CYS A 613 -6.72 32.09 -19.82
CA CYS A 613 -7.17 30.70 -19.90
C CYS A 613 -8.67 30.58 -19.58
N PRO A 614 -9.56 30.26 -20.56
CA PRO A 614 -11.00 30.19 -20.30
C PRO A 614 -11.41 29.09 -19.33
N HIS A 615 -10.68 27.95 -19.30
CA HIS A 615 -10.91 26.85 -18.38
C HIS A 615 -10.63 27.25 -16.94
N CYS A 616 -9.53 27.96 -16.74
CA CYS A 616 -9.13 28.50 -15.44
C CYS A 616 -10.15 29.49 -14.90
N MET A 617 -10.60 30.40 -15.76
CA MET A 617 -11.60 31.40 -15.38
C MET A 617 -12.94 30.74 -15.02
N ARG A 618 -13.32 29.64 -15.69
CA ARG A 618 -14.51 28.86 -15.31
C ARG A 618 -14.35 28.25 -13.90
N GLN A 619 -13.17 27.73 -13.55
CA GLN A 619 -12.90 27.23 -12.22
C GLN A 619 -13.04 28.34 -11.17
N LEU A 620 -12.41 29.50 -11.36
CA LEU A 620 -12.53 30.63 -10.44
C LEU A 620 -13.98 31.09 -10.28
N HIS A 621 -14.77 31.14 -11.37
CA HIS A 621 -16.19 31.46 -11.28
C HIS A 621 -17.00 30.37 -10.52
N ALA A 622 -16.66 29.09 -10.69
CA ALA A 622 -17.28 28.01 -9.93
C ALA A 622 -16.96 28.13 -8.41
N ILE A 623 -15.75 28.48 -8.08
CA ILE A 623 -15.35 28.80 -6.69
C ILE A 623 -16.17 29.99 -6.18
N GLY A 624 -16.37 31.04 -7.00
CA GLY A 624 -17.17 32.21 -6.65
C GLY A 624 -18.61 31.91 -6.30
N LYS A 625 -19.25 30.95 -6.98
CA LYS A 625 -20.62 30.52 -6.66
C LYS A 625 -20.74 29.84 -5.30
N ASN A 626 -19.62 29.36 -4.73
CA ASN A 626 -19.56 28.71 -3.41
C ASN A 626 -18.87 29.59 -2.36
N LYS A 627 -18.71 30.91 -2.66
CA LYS A 627 -17.95 31.81 -1.79
C LYS A 627 -18.54 31.93 -0.38
N ASP A 628 -19.87 32.04 -0.28
CA ASP A 628 -20.55 32.18 1.02
C ASP A 628 -20.27 30.94 1.92
N GLU A 629 -20.24 29.76 1.33
CA GLU A 629 -19.95 28.51 2.02
C GLU A 629 -18.47 28.45 2.46
N LEU A 630 -17.56 28.85 1.58
CA LEU A 630 -16.12 28.93 1.91
C LEU A 630 -15.86 29.98 3.01
N ASP A 631 -16.53 31.14 2.96
CA ASP A 631 -16.43 32.17 3.98
C ASP A 631 -16.96 31.66 5.34
N ARG A 632 -18.10 30.93 5.36
CA ARG A 632 -18.64 30.26 6.55
C ARG A 632 -17.64 29.30 7.16
N LEU A 633 -16.86 28.61 6.32
CA LEU A 633 -15.81 27.69 6.73
C LEU A 633 -14.46 28.37 7.03
N ASN A 634 -14.44 29.72 7.09
CA ASN A 634 -13.23 30.52 7.29
C ASN A 634 -12.11 30.19 6.28
N THR A 635 -12.46 30.11 5.00
CA THR A 635 -11.54 29.73 3.90
C THR A 635 -11.33 30.90 2.96
N VAL A 636 -10.08 31.26 2.71
CA VAL A 636 -9.68 32.26 1.71
C VAL A 636 -9.23 31.58 0.43
N VAL A 637 -9.42 32.24 -0.71
CA VAL A 637 -9.00 31.74 -2.02
C VAL A 637 -7.85 32.57 -2.56
N LEU A 638 -6.75 31.88 -2.92
CA LEU A 638 -5.58 32.46 -3.56
C LEU A 638 -5.39 31.81 -4.92
N ALA A 639 -5.22 32.59 -5.99
CA ALA A 639 -4.98 32.10 -7.34
C ALA A 639 -3.64 32.63 -7.86
N VAL A 640 -2.72 31.72 -8.16
CA VAL A 640 -1.34 32.01 -8.56
C VAL A 640 -1.14 31.63 -10.02
N SER A 641 -0.50 32.49 -10.80
CA SER A 641 -0.08 32.22 -12.18
C SER A 641 1.20 33.00 -12.50
N SER A 642 1.81 32.70 -13.66
CA SER A 642 2.94 33.45 -14.19
C SER A 642 2.58 34.86 -14.70
N ALA A 643 1.29 35.20 -14.74
CA ALA A 643 0.86 36.54 -15.20
C ALA A 643 1.46 37.63 -14.27
N ALA A 644 1.99 38.68 -14.92
CA ALA A 644 2.53 39.86 -14.23
C ALA A 644 1.43 40.59 -13.41
N PRO A 645 1.78 41.35 -12.35
CA PRO A 645 0.81 42.09 -11.55
C PRO A 645 -0.11 43.00 -12.36
N GLU A 646 0.40 43.62 -13.41
CA GLU A 646 -0.35 44.50 -14.32
C GLU A 646 -1.46 43.75 -15.08
N LYS A 647 -1.17 42.52 -15.57
CA LYS A 647 -2.17 41.64 -16.22
C LYS A 647 -3.24 41.20 -15.23
N ASN A 648 -2.86 40.87 -14.02
CA ASN A 648 -3.82 40.56 -12.95
C ASN A 648 -4.71 41.76 -12.62
N SER A 649 -4.16 43.00 -12.65
CA SER A 649 -4.92 44.23 -12.46
C SER A 649 -5.90 44.49 -13.61
N GLU A 650 -5.52 44.18 -14.84
CA GLU A 650 -6.40 44.25 -16.02
C GLU A 650 -7.53 43.22 -15.93
N ALA A 651 -7.21 41.99 -15.55
CA ALA A 651 -8.20 40.92 -15.34
C ALA A 651 -9.24 41.31 -14.33
N LEU A 652 -8.86 41.90 -13.18
CA LEU A 652 -9.81 42.39 -12.19
C LEU A 652 -10.73 43.49 -12.74
N LYS A 653 -10.24 44.35 -13.62
CA LYS A 653 -11.09 45.36 -14.32
C LYS A 653 -12.04 44.73 -15.30
N GLN A 654 -11.62 43.67 -16.00
CA GLN A 654 -12.40 42.98 -17.03
C GLN A 654 -13.48 42.06 -16.43
N PHE A 655 -13.13 41.29 -15.43
CA PHE A 655 -13.99 40.23 -14.86
C PHE A 655 -14.70 40.66 -13.56
N GLY A 656 -14.40 41.84 -13.03
CA GLY A 656 -14.99 42.34 -11.79
C GLY A 656 -14.40 41.67 -10.54
N ASP A 657 -15.18 41.63 -9.47
CA ASP A 657 -14.77 40.99 -8.20
C ASP A 657 -14.70 39.46 -8.36
N LEU A 658 -13.50 38.95 -8.57
CA LEU A 658 -13.23 37.52 -8.54
C LEU A 658 -13.19 37.02 -7.08
N PRO A 659 -13.57 35.76 -6.83
CA PRO A 659 -13.60 35.18 -5.47
C PRO A 659 -12.21 34.94 -4.90
N ALA A 660 -11.17 35.08 -5.73
CA ALA A 660 -9.79 34.79 -5.42
C ALA A 660 -8.91 36.04 -5.49
N ARG A 661 -7.94 36.16 -4.59
CA ARG A 661 -6.84 37.12 -4.72
C ARG A 661 -5.90 36.64 -5.81
N LEU A 662 -5.77 37.38 -6.91
CA LEU A 662 -4.87 37.04 -8.01
C LEU A 662 -3.42 37.39 -7.65
N LEU A 663 -2.51 36.43 -7.83
CA LEU A 663 -1.11 36.49 -7.42
C LEU A 663 -0.19 36.14 -8.58
N SER A 664 0.99 36.77 -8.64
CA SER A 664 1.97 36.68 -9.71
C SER A 664 3.20 35.86 -9.28
N ASP A 665 3.58 34.87 -10.07
CA ASP A 665 4.77 34.00 -9.93
C ASP A 665 5.50 33.89 -11.32
N PRO A 666 6.03 35.01 -11.86
CA PRO A 666 6.47 35.09 -13.25
C PRO A 666 7.69 34.19 -13.58
N ASP A 667 8.45 33.77 -12.58
CA ASP A 667 9.59 32.88 -12.70
C ASP A 667 9.27 31.42 -12.34
N HIS A 668 8.00 31.10 -12.07
CA HIS A 668 7.48 29.80 -11.66
C HIS A 668 8.14 29.22 -10.39
N ALA A 669 8.80 30.05 -9.59
CA ALA A 669 9.53 29.57 -8.42
C ALA A 669 8.59 28.95 -7.37
N ASN A 670 7.39 29.51 -7.20
CA ASN A 670 6.38 28.97 -6.30
C ASN A 670 5.65 27.78 -6.93
N ALA A 671 5.34 27.84 -8.23
CA ALA A 671 4.74 26.72 -8.94
C ALA A 671 5.61 25.44 -8.82
N ARG A 672 6.93 25.57 -8.97
CA ARG A 672 7.85 24.42 -8.75
C ARG A 672 7.86 23.92 -7.30
N ARG A 673 7.88 24.83 -6.29
CA ARG A 673 7.85 24.43 -4.87
C ARG A 673 6.57 23.69 -4.49
N PHE A 674 5.45 24.03 -5.14
CA PHE A 674 4.15 23.40 -4.89
C PHE A 674 3.81 22.29 -5.88
N HIS A 675 4.80 21.78 -6.65
CA HIS A 675 4.65 20.72 -7.65
C HIS A 675 3.61 21.04 -8.75
N SER A 676 3.38 22.32 -8.99
CA SER A 676 2.45 22.85 -9.99
C SER A 676 3.17 23.24 -11.31
N TYR A 677 4.29 22.57 -11.59
CA TYR A 677 5.09 22.79 -12.78
C TYR A 677 5.64 21.45 -13.30
N ASP A 678 5.62 21.28 -14.62
CA ASP A 678 6.25 20.14 -15.28
C ASP A 678 7.68 20.52 -15.68
N ASP A 679 8.67 19.98 -14.96
CA ASP A 679 10.09 20.25 -15.21
C ASP A 679 10.61 19.53 -16.47
N PHE A 680 9.89 18.55 -17.01
CA PHE A 680 10.27 17.84 -18.22
C PHE A 680 9.79 18.58 -19.48
N GLU A 681 8.56 19.11 -19.44
CA GLU A 681 7.95 19.84 -20.54
C GLU A 681 8.15 21.37 -20.46
N ASP A 682 8.66 21.88 -19.32
CA ASP A 682 8.83 23.30 -19.01
C ASP A 682 7.50 24.10 -19.10
N ILE A 683 6.42 23.54 -18.55
CA ILE A 683 5.08 24.15 -18.55
C ILE A 683 4.42 24.17 -17.17
N GLU A 684 3.53 25.14 -16.94
CA GLU A 684 2.69 25.19 -15.75
C GLU A 684 1.64 24.08 -15.76
N LEU A 685 1.31 23.56 -14.55
CA LEU A 685 0.23 22.64 -14.31
C LEU A 685 -0.90 23.33 -13.55
N HIS A 686 -2.13 22.85 -13.73
CA HIS A 686 -3.23 23.21 -12.85
C HIS A 686 -3.08 22.48 -11.52
N SER A 687 -3.29 23.22 -10.43
CA SER A 687 -3.30 22.60 -9.11
C SER A 687 -4.34 23.25 -8.20
N THR A 688 -4.93 22.44 -7.36
CA THR A 688 -5.87 22.87 -6.33
C THR A 688 -5.43 22.28 -5.01
N ILE A 689 -5.10 23.11 -4.04
CA ILE A 689 -4.43 22.73 -2.79
C ILE A 689 -5.22 23.26 -1.61
N LEU A 690 -5.60 22.39 -0.67
CA LEU A 690 -6.21 22.76 0.60
C LEU A 690 -5.16 22.85 1.70
N ILE A 691 -5.06 24.01 2.33
CA ILE A 691 -4.13 24.30 3.42
C ILE A 691 -4.95 24.62 4.68
N ASP A 692 -4.61 23.97 5.79
CA ASP A 692 -5.30 24.14 7.08
C ASP A 692 -4.96 25.46 7.79
N LYS A 693 -5.68 25.77 8.88
CA LYS A 693 -5.49 26.97 9.70
C LYS A 693 -4.08 27.09 10.31
N LYS A 694 -3.35 25.97 10.39
CA LYS A 694 -1.95 25.91 10.84
C LYS A 694 -0.95 26.11 9.68
N GLY A 695 -1.44 26.32 8.46
CA GLY A 695 -0.62 26.49 7.25
C GLY A 695 -0.01 25.19 6.74
N ARG A 696 -0.70 24.06 6.92
CA ARG A 696 -0.25 22.73 6.48
C ARG A 696 -1.13 22.25 5.34
N VAL A 697 -0.53 21.65 4.31
CA VAL A 697 -1.22 21.03 3.18
C VAL A 697 -1.96 19.80 3.67
N TYR A 698 -3.29 19.80 3.54
CA TYR A 698 -4.17 18.71 3.90
C TYR A 698 -4.52 17.82 2.69
N TRP A 699 -4.74 18.45 1.55
CA TRP A 699 -5.11 17.77 0.31
C TRP A 699 -4.62 18.59 -0.89
N ALA A 700 -4.25 17.93 -1.96
CA ALA A 700 -3.93 18.59 -3.23
C ALA A 700 -4.27 17.68 -4.43
N ARG A 701 -4.57 18.32 -5.54
CA ARG A 701 -4.68 17.69 -6.84
C ARG A 701 -3.90 18.51 -7.87
N PHE A 702 -3.10 17.78 -8.63
CA PHE A 702 -2.28 18.29 -9.71
C PHE A 702 -2.74 17.67 -11.04
N GLY A 703 -2.64 18.39 -12.16
CA GLY A 703 -3.00 17.82 -13.46
C GLY A 703 -3.02 18.83 -14.60
N GLY A 704 -3.39 18.34 -15.78
CA GLY A 704 -3.57 19.16 -16.98
C GLY A 704 -4.83 20.02 -16.92
N ASP A 705 -5.87 19.58 -16.19
CA ASP A 705 -7.17 20.27 -16.09
C ASP A 705 -7.43 20.90 -14.72
N PRO A 706 -8.16 22.04 -14.69
CA PRO A 706 -8.63 22.64 -13.47
C PRO A 706 -9.58 21.71 -12.68
N PHE A 707 -9.37 21.56 -11.39
CA PHE A 707 -10.28 20.80 -10.54
C PHE A 707 -11.58 21.57 -10.30
N SER A 708 -12.73 20.97 -10.64
CA SER A 708 -14.03 21.65 -10.67
C SER A 708 -15.09 21.12 -9.70
N ASP A 709 -14.81 20.04 -8.96
CA ASP A 709 -15.78 19.48 -7.99
C ASP A 709 -15.80 20.30 -6.70
N MET A 710 -16.60 21.35 -6.71
CA MET A 710 -16.75 22.26 -5.58
C MET A 710 -17.46 21.62 -4.40
N ALA A 711 -18.40 20.69 -4.65
CA ALA A 711 -19.11 19.99 -3.58
C ALA A 711 -18.16 19.11 -2.77
N PHE A 712 -17.21 18.45 -3.44
CA PHE A 712 -16.14 17.72 -2.80
C PHE A 712 -15.23 18.65 -1.98
N LEU A 713 -14.78 19.78 -2.57
CA LEU A 713 -13.88 20.71 -1.86
C LEU A 713 -14.50 21.24 -0.57
N VAL A 714 -15.76 21.67 -0.60
CA VAL A 714 -16.47 22.13 0.59
C VAL A 714 -16.50 21.06 1.66
N LYS A 715 -16.87 19.82 1.32
CA LYS A 715 -16.87 18.68 2.25
C LYS A 715 -15.47 18.39 2.81
N GLN A 716 -14.41 18.54 2.03
CA GLN A 716 -13.05 18.34 2.53
C GLN A 716 -12.64 19.45 3.51
N VAL A 717 -13.04 20.70 3.30
CA VAL A 717 -12.80 21.79 4.25
C VAL A 717 -13.59 21.57 5.56
N GLU A 718 -14.82 21.09 5.48
CA GLU A 718 -15.62 20.72 6.67
C GLU A 718 -14.91 19.63 7.47
N ARG A 719 -14.52 18.53 6.80
CA ARG A 719 -13.79 17.40 7.41
C ARG A 719 -12.46 17.86 8.03
N MET A 720 -11.69 18.70 7.34
CA MET A 720 -10.44 19.26 7.84
C MET A 720 -10.67 20.07 9.13
N ASN A 721 -11.77 20.84 9.21
CA ASN A 721 -12.13 21.61 10.41
C ASN A 721 -12.57 20.70 11.57
N GLU A 722 -13.33 19.62 11.29
CA GLU A 722 -13.75 18.64 12.30
C GLU A 722 -12.55 17.93 12.92
N LEU A 723 -11.63 17.42 12.09
CA LEU A 723 -10.41 16.74 12.54
C LEU A 723 -9.44 17.67 13.30
N ALA A 724 -9.46 18.97 13.03
CA ALA A 724 -8.65 19.95 13.76
C ALA A 724 -9.21 20.31 15.14
N GLY A 725 -10.49 20.03 15.38
CA GLY A 725 -11.20 20.28 16.65
C GLY A 725 -11.29 19.07 17.57
N SER A 726 -10.95 17.89 17.07
CA SER A 726 -10.84 16.61 17.81
C SER A 726 -9.39 16.38 18.28
#